data_26bb2de27d15531d0aa52b239fe836c3
#
_entry.id   26bb2de27d15531d0aa52b239fe836c3
#
_cell.length_a   1.000
_cell.length_b   1.000
_cell.length_c   1.000
_cell.angle_alpha   90.00
_cell.angle_beta   90.00
_cell.angle_gamma   90.00
#
_symmetry.space_group_name_H-M   'P 1'
#
loop_
_entity.id
_entity.type
_entity.pdbx_description
1 polymer ?
#
loop_
_entity_poly.entity_id
_entity_poly.type
_entity_poly.pdbx_seq_one_letter_code
_entity_poly.pdbx_strand_id
1 'polypeptide(L)'
;VTDAKTGEPIAKVKVIIIGSGRSATTDRSGQFLLQNLAPGESELYITTIGYGLLKKRITLKPGEKNELQISLHQEAAQRLDEVTVTAGPFQQTQTNAASEHSLNKQELQSLSMLLIADPVRALQALPGVSGNDDFRSEFVLRGAGFRRVGFFIDGLFLPENPAHTAYGHDNAGQISILNTDTMASATLLSGAFPSRFGDGTAGLLNLETRDGNRIKPAGRIAGGLLSSSATFDGPLPGKGGAWLVSARKSYLQYLINALTNDEGRFDGIAVDFTDAQAKAVYDLTSHHQIGINAIVGWTDFDPKNSKLVFDEDEVANSHSRNSFAYLSWNYTAGPRFAAQTKFFNILTDYTNADVDHRPLQEGKVLHRGVRSDLNFTFHPDHRMEGGIYLREVRGSGNEITYRSNPPVSLSNYDRSSNQQGYYLQDTWSNKRLALALTAGARIDRFGLTDETVVMPRAALSFAPFENTRIRLGWGQYGEFPEFMHLYGSRGTQNLRAERATHYNVSIEQLIGSNTRILIEGYDREDKSLLFSMNDFLRRDGVQTFIDFPFRNSLKGYARGFELSLHRRSANRLTGWLAYSYTKTRLIDDVTGLRFVSDYDQRHTISAYGSYRLTNTFNLSGQWRYGSGMPMIGSSNDLNHQFTVLSERNSVRLPVYSRLDLRASKAFYFKRSKLTILGELINALGRDNFRQNGRRVDKLLPLLPSIGISFEF
;
A
#
# COMPACT_ATOMS: atom_id res chain seq x y z
N VAL A 1 20.69 -9.46 -13.85
CA VAL A 1 20.18 -10.46 -12.90
C VAL A 1 19.82 -9.77 -11.62
N THR A 2 18.61 -10.00 -11.14
CA THR A 2 18.05 -9.35 -9.95
C THR A 2 17.49 -10.40 -8.98
N ASP A 3 17.39 -10.04 -7.72
CA ASP A 3 16.63 -10.80 -6.73
C ASP A 3 15.13 -10.68 -7.05
N ALA A 4 14.43 -11.80 -7.11
CA ALA A 4 13.04 -11.85 -7.52
C ALA A 4 12.09 -11.15 -6.52
N LYS A 5 12.43 -11.13 -5.23
CA LYS A 5 11.64 -10.55 -4.15
C LYS A 5 11.93 -9.06 -3.95
N THR A 6 13.22 -8.68 -4.00
CA THR A 6 13.63 -7.31 -3.69
C THR A 6 13.86 -6.45 -4.93
N GLY A 7 14.01 -7.05 -6.13
CA GLY A 7 14.40 -6.36 -7.35
C GLY A 7 15.85 -5.86 -7.35
N GLU A 8 16.63 -6.13 -6.28
CA GLU A 8 18.02 -5.71 -6.20
C GLU A 8 18.92 -6.46 -7.18
N PRO A 9 19.93 -5.80 -7.77
CA PRO A 9 20.89 -6.46 -8.64
C PRO A 9 21.76 -7.44 -7.85
N ILE A 10 21.95 -8.63 -8.40
CA ILE A 10 22.79 -9.67 -7.80
C ILE A 10 24.13 -9.70 -8.52
N ALA A 11 25.20 -9.37 -7.81
CA ALA A 11 26.57 -9.49 -8.30
C ALA A 11 27.10 -10.92 -8.17
N LYS A 12 28.11 -11.28 -9.00
CA LYS A 12 28.79 -12.57 -8.98
C LYS A 12 27.90 -13.77 -9.31
N VAL A 13 26.80 -13.56 -9.99
CA VAL A 13 25.98 -14.63 -10.55
C VAL A 13 26.72 -15.23 -11.74
N LYS A 14 26.94 -16.53 -11.74
CA LYS A 14 27.56 -17.23 -12.85
C LYS A 14 26.50 -17.64 -13.87
N VAL A 15 26.64 -17.17 -15.10
CA VAL A 15 25.77 -17.49 -16.24
C VAL A 15 26.59 -18.35 -17.20
N ILE A 16 26.15 -19.58 -17.45
CA ILE A 16 26.88 -20.61 -18.25
C ILE A 16 25.96 -21.03 -19.38
N ILE A 17 26.51 -21.12 -20.61
CA ILE A 17 25.84 -21.76 -21.74
C ILE A 17 26.25 -23.23 -21.79
N ILE A 18 25.27 -24.11 -21.71
CA ILE A 18 25.51 -25.57 -21.78
C ILE A 18 25.93 -25.93 -23.18
N GLY A 19 26.96 -26.83 -23.27
CA GLY A 19 27.49 -27.32 -24.53
C GLY A 19 28.50 -26.39 -25.20
N SER A 20 28.62 -25.11 -24.85
CA SER A 20 29.57 -24.18 -25.44
C SER A 20 30.79 -23.88 -24.56
N GLY A 21 30.78 -24.25 -23.28
CA GLY A 21 31.81 -23.89 -22.30
C GLY A 21 31.92 -22.39 -21.99
N ARG A 22 31.07 -21.55 -22.58
CA ARG A 22 31.10 -20.10 -22.38
C ARG A 22 30.33 -19.70 -21.13
N SER A 23 30.91 -18.79 -20.36
CA SER A 23 30.30 -18.27 -19.16
C SER A 23 30.60 -16.78 -18.97
N ALA A 24 29.72 -16.08 -18.28
CA ALA A 24 29.91 -14.72 -17.78
C ALA A 24 29.56 -14.66 -16.31
N THR A 25 30.07 -13.64 -15.65
CA THR A 25 29.71 -13.36 -14.25
C THR A 25 29.13 -11.97 -14.16
N THR A 26 28.04 -11.79 -13.42
CA THR A 26 27.43 -10.48 -13.27
C THR A 26 28.34 -9.53 -12.48
N ASP A 27 28.35 -8.28 -12.90
CA ASP A 27 28.99 -7.17 -12.20
C ASP A 27 28.16 -6.72 -10.97
N ARG A 28 28.56 -5.62 -10.33
CA ARG A 28 27.88 -5.07 -9.16
C ARG A 28 26.47 -4.53 -9.45
N SER A 29 26.18 -4.22 -10.71
CA SER A 29 24.86 -3.79 -11.17
C SER A 29 24.00 -4.96 -11.66
N GLY A 30 24.45 -6.22 -11.45
CA GLY A 30 23.76 -7.43 -11.87
C GLY A 30 23.80 -7.66 -13.38
N GLN A 31 24.64 -6.95 -14.12
CA GLN A 31 24.74 -7.07 -15.58
C GLN A 31 25.80 -8.10 -15.99
N PHE A 32 25.51 -8.83 -17.05
CA PHE A 32 26.48 -9.75 -17.70
C PHE A 32 26.41 -9.58 -19.22
N LEU A 33 27.50 -9.92 -19.90
CA LEU A 33 27.59 -9.91 -21.34
C LEU A 33 28.21 -11.21 -21.82
N LEU A 34 27.53 -11.92 -22.69
CA LEU A 34 28.03 -13.06 -23.45
C LEU A 34 28.12 -12.67 -24.93
N GLN A 35 29.31 -12.80 -25.53
CA GLN A 35 29.56 -12.38 -26.91
C GLN A 35 29.94 -13.57 -27.78
N ASN A 36 29.78 -13.42 -29.10
CA ASN A 36 30.19 -14.40 -30.12
C ASN A 36 29.55 -15.77 -29.88
N LEU A 37 28.26 -15.81 -29.66
CA LEU A 37 27.48 -17.03 -29.49
C LEU A 37 27.05 -17.58 -30.84
N ALA A 38 27.01 -18.90 -30.96
CA ALA A 38 26.50 -19.54 -32.17
C ALA A 38 25.00 -19.36 -32.26
N PRO A 39 24.44 -19.09 -33.47
CA PRO A 39 22.97 -19.05 -33.66
C PRO A 39 22.37 -20.44 -33.40
N GLY A 40 21.13 -20.44 -32.91
CA GLY A 40 20.38 -21.65 -32.57
C GLY A 40 19.82 -21.63 -31.16
N GLU A 41 19.22 -22.73 -30.75
CA GLU A 41 18.76 -22.94 -29.39
C GLU A 41 19.94 -23.19 -28.45
N SER A 42 19.94 -22.48 -27.31
CA SER A 42 20.96 -22.62 -26.26
C SER A 42 20.29 -22.66 -24.89
N GLU A 43 20.85 -23.41 -23.96
CA GLU A 43 20.37 -23.47 -22.59
C GLU A 43 21.37 -22.76 -21.66
N LEU A 44 20.87 -21.77 -20.91
CA LEU A 44 21.62 -21.03 -19.90
C LEU A 44 21.44 -21.68 -18.54
N TYR A 45 22.50 -21.86 -17.79
CA TYR A 45 22.54 -22.14 -16.37
C TYR A 45 22.96 -20.89 -15.61
N ILE A 46 22.12 -20.44 -14.68
CA ILE A 46 22.35 -19.24 -13.92
C ILE A 46 22.34 -19.62 -12.44
N THR A 47 23.48 -19.42 -11.76
CA THR A 47 23.66 -19.87 -10.38
C THR A 47 24.52 -18.89 -9.58
N THR A 48 24.18 -18.75 -8.31
CA THR A 48 24.99 -18.06 -7.29
C THR A 48 24.65 -18.59 -5.90
N ILE A 49 25.52 -18.38 -4.93
CA ILE A 49 25.31 -18.84 -3.56
C ILE A 49 24.12 -18.10 -2.94
N GLY A 50 23.18 -18.84 -2.33
CA GLY A 50 21.97 -18.29 -1.68
C GLY A 50 20.78 -18.15 -2.61
N TYR A 51 20.88 -18.57 -3.86
CA TYR A 51 19.79 -18.54 -4.85
C TYR A 51 19.64 -19.88 -5.55
N GLY A 52 18.41 -20.21 -5.93
CA GLY A 52 18.12 -21.42 -6.70
C GLY A 52 18.77 -21.41 -8.08
N LEU A 53 19.16 -22.61 -8.55
CA LEU A 53 19.67 -22.80 -9.92
C LEU A 53 18.55 -22.53 -10.93
N LEU A 54 18.77 -21.58 -11.83
CA LEU A 54 17.85 -21.27 -12.92
C LEU A 54 18.37 -21.84 -14.23
N LYS A 55 17.54 -22.62 -14.93
CA LYS A 55 17.77 -23.09 -16.30
C LYS A 55 16.86 -22.33 -17.25
N LYS A 56 17.42 -21.75 -18.33
CA LYS A 56 16.65 -20.98 -19.31
C LYS A 56 17.05 -21.31 -20.73
N ARG A 57 16.09 -21.71 -21.57
CA ARG A 57 16.30 -21.86 -23.00
C ARG A 57 16.17 -20.49 -23.69
N ILE A 58 17.07 -20.23 -24.63
CA ILE A 58 17.07 -19.02 -25.46
C ILE A 58 17.32 -19.43 -26.93
N THR A 59 16.72 -18.70 -27.84
CA THR A 59 16.98 -18.85 -29.28
C THR A 59 17.78 -17.65 -29.73
N LEU A 60 18.98 -17.92 -30.27
CA LEU A 60 19.88 -16.89 -30.77
C LEU A 60 19.77 -16.80 -32.28
N LYS A 61 19.53 -15.61 -32.82
CA LYS A 61 19.55 -15.35 -34.26
C LYS A 61 20.87 -14.67 -34.66
N PRO A 62 21.33 -14.87 -35.90
CA PRO A 62 22.56 -14.25 -36.38
C PRO A 62 22.45 -12.70 -36.32
N GLY A 63 23.48 -12.06 -35.72
CA GLY A 63 23.55 -10.59 -35.65
C GLY A 63 22.58 -9.90 -34.71
N GLU A 64 21.72 -10.65 -34.00
CA GLU A 64 20.73 -10.07 -33.06
C GLU A 64 21.34 -9.92 -31.67
N LYS A 65 21.06 -8.79 -31.04
CA LYS A 65 21.43 -8.50 -29.65
C LYS A 65 20.25 -8.85 -28.74
N ASN A 66 20.35 -9.97 -28.01
CA ASN A 66 19.35 -10.41 -27.06
C ASN A 66 19.56 -9.77 -25.69
N GLU A 67 18.56 -9.12 -25.16
CA GLU A 67 18.52 -8.61 -23.79
C GLU A 67 17.72 -9.57 -22.91
N LEU A 68 18.38 -10.07 -21.84
CA LEU A 68 17.76 -11.00 -20.91
C LEU A 68 17.65 -10.36 -19.51
N GLN A 69 16.45 -10.27 -18.99
CA GLN A 69 16.23 -10.01 -17.58
C GLN A 69 16.02 -11.35 -16.87
N ILE A 70 16.72 -11.52 -15.76
CA ILE A 70 16.74 -12.77 -14.99
C ILE A 70 16.50 -12.40 -13.54
N SER A 71 15.44 -12.96 -12.96
CA SER A 71 15.14 -12.81 -11.54
C SER A 71 15.41 -14.14 -10.85
N LEU A 72 16.28 -14.16 -9.83
CA LEU A 72 16.60 -15.34 -9.04
C LEU A 72 15.85 -15.27 -7.71
N HIS A 73 15.26 -16.39 -7.31
CA HIS A 73 14.66 -16.52 -6.00
C HIS A 73 15.72 -16.95 -4.98
N GLN A 74 15.73 -16.29 -3.81
CA GLN A 74 16.52 -16.75 -2.68
C GLN A 74 16.04 -18.15 -2.29
N GLU A 75 16.95 -19.09 -2.18
CA GLU A 75 16.62 -20.46 -1.82
C GLU A 75 16.41 -20.57 -0.31
N ALA A 76 15.18 -20.26 0.12
CA ALA A 76 14.63 -20.75 1.37
C ALA A 76 13.50 -21.72 1.00
N ALA A 77 13.86 -23.01 0.88
CA ALA A 77 12.94 -24.16 0.85
C ALA A 77 11.83 -24.18 -0.20
N GLN A 78 12.11 -23.84 -1.46
CA GLN A 78 11.28 -24.29 -2.59
C GLN A 78 12.16 -24.89 -3.69
N ARG A 79 12.40 -26.19 -3.62
CA ARG A 79 12.72 -26.97 -4.82
C ARG A 79 11.43 -27.06 -5.64
N LEU A 80 11.23 -26.12 -6.53
CA LEU A 80 10.31 -26.29 -7.63
C LEU A 80 11.08 -27.02 -8.72
N ASP A 81 10.82 -28.31 -8.89
CA ASP A 81 11.37 -29.12 -9.99
C ASP A 81 10.83 -28.67 -11.36
N GLU A 82 9.95 -27.67 -11.39
CA GLU A 82 9.46 -27.04 -12.60
C GLU A 82 9.27 -25.53 -12.39
N VAL A 83 10.36 -24.78 -12.53
CA VAL A 83 10.28 -23.31 -12.64
C VAL A 83 9.78 -22.98 -14.04
N THR A 84 8.53 -22.63 -14.18
CA THR A 84 8.04 -21.98 -15.40
C THR A 84 8.64 -20.58 -15.44
N VAL A 85 9.77 -20.44 -16.15
CA VAL A 85 10.47 -19.17 -16.30
C VAL A 85 9.71 -18.31 -17.28
N THR A 86 9.01 -17.34 -16.79
CA THR A 86 8.55 -16.22 -17.63
C THR A 86 9.76 -15.37 -18.02
N ALA A 87 9.95 -15.19 -19.30
CA ALA A 87 11.10 -14.52 -19.90
C ALA A 87 11.09 -12.98 -19.75
N GLY A 88 10.50 -12.41 -18.68
CA GLY A 88 10.36 -10.95 -18.53
C GLY A 88 10.36 -10.47 -17.08
N PRO A 89 10.54 -9.15 -16.86
CA PRO A 89 10.50 -8.52 -15.54
C PRO A 89 9.09 -8.50 -14.92
N PHE A 90 8.07 -8.83 -15.69
CA PHE A 90 6.71 -9.02 -15.21
C PHE A 90 6.54 -10.49 -14.84
N GLN A 91 6.65 -10.81 -13.55
CA GLN A 91 6.34 -12.14 -13.06
C GLN A 91 4.88 -12.48 -13.39
N GLN A 92 4.62 -13.73 -13.74
CA GLN A 92 3.25 -14.24 -13.67
C GLN A 92 2.84 -14.14 -12.22
N THR A 93 1.86 -13.29 -11.94
CA THR A 93 1.29 -13.19 -10.60
C THR A 93 0.81 -14.56 -10.17
N GLN A 94 1.22 -15.01 -8.98
CA GLN A 94 0.78 -16.29 -8.41
C GLN A 94 -0.73 -16.27 -8.11
N THR A 95 -1.32 -15.09 -8.08
CA THR A 95 -2.75 -14.91 -7.93
C THR A 95 -3.42 -14.77 -9.30
N ASN A 96 -4.53 -15.47 -9.51
CA ASN A 96 -5.37 -15.27 -10.69
C ASN A 96 -6.28 -14.03 -10.55
N ALA A 97 -5.93 -13.09 -9.67
CA ALA A 97 -6.69 -11.87 -9.47
C ALA A 97 -6.78 -11.06 -10.76
N ALA A 98 -7.98 -10.60 -11.09
CA ALA A 98 -8.23 -9.84 -12.31
C ALA A 98 -7.55 -8.45 -12.27
N SER A 99 -7.35 -7.89 -11.08
CA SER A 99 -6.82 -6.55 -10.88
C SER A 99 -5.71 -6.58 -9.84
N GLU A 100 -4.46 -6.63 -10.30
CA GLU A 100 -3.27 -6.66 -9.44
C GLU A 100 -2.18 -5.75 -9.97
N HIS A 101 -1.73 -4.83 -9.11
CA HIS A 101 -0.59 -3.96 -9.35
C HIS A 101 0.44 -4.16 -8.26
N SER A 102 1.68 -4.49 -8.63
CA SER A 102 2.77 -4.70 -7.68
C SER A 102 3.95 -3.79 -7.99
N LEU A 103 4.48 -3.16 -6.95
CA LEU A 103 5.70 -2.38 -6.96
C LEU A 103 6.78 -3.14 -6.20
N ASN A 104 7.94 -3.32 -6.82
CA ASN A 104 9.12 -3.88 -6.15
C ASN A 104 9.86 -2.79 -5.34
N LYS A 105 10.88 -3.20 -4.58
CA LYS A 105 11.67 -2.29 -3.74
C LYS A 105 12.25 -1.10 -4.50
N GLN A 106 12.78 -1.31 -5.72
CA GLN A 106 13.38 -0.23 -6.51
C GLN A 106 12.32 0.77 -6.98
N GLU A 107 11.15 0.29 -7.40
CA GLU A 107 10.01 1.13 -7.77
C GLU A 107 9.48 1.92 -6.57
N LEU A 108 9.33 1.25 -5.41
CA LEU A 108 8.94 1.91 -4.17
C LEU A 108 9.92 3.04 -3.78
N GLN A 109 11.22 2.78 -3.82
CA GLN A 109 12.25 3.80 -3.52
C GLN A 109 12.27 4.93 -4.55
N SER A 110 12.00 4.62 -5.82
CA SER A 110 11.99 5.61 -6.88
C SER A 110 10.77 6.54 -6.80
N LEU A 111 9.65 6.03 -6.32
CA LEU A 111 8.39 6.77 -6.18
C LEU A 111 8.24 7.47 -4.82
N SER A 112 8.89 6.94 -3.79
CA SER A 112 8.91 7.58 -2.48
C SER A 112 9.61 8.93 -2.61
N MET A 113 8.93 9.98 -2.20
CA MET A 113 9.50 11.32 -2.19
C MET A 113 10.69 11.39 -1.23
N LEU A 114 11.71 12.14 -1.60
CA LEU A 114 12.83 12.47 -0.70
C LEU A 114 12.38 13.16 0.60
N LEU A 115 11.28 13.88 0.52
CA LEU A 115 10.70 14.53 1.69
C LEU A 115 10.39 13.49 2.76
N ILE A 116 9.81 12.35 2.36
CA ILE A 116 9.38 11.30 3.29
C ILE A 116 9.40 9.96 2.56
N ALA A 117 10.26 9.05 2.99
CA ALA A 117 10.37 7.69 2.45
C ALA A 117 9.18 6.83 2.94
N ASP A 118 8.01 6.98 2.30
CA ASP A 118 6.76 6.33 2.65
C ASP A 118 6.28 5.41 1.53
N PRO A 119 6.22 4.07 1.74
CA PRO A 119 5.80 3.13 0.70
C PRO A 119 4.32 3.28 0.31
N VAL A 120 3.45 3.78 1.20
CA VAL A 120 2.03 3.98 0.90
C VAL A 120 1.83 5.12 -0.09
N ARG A 121 2.62 6.19 0.02
CA ARG A 121 2.61 7.30 -0.97
C ARG A 121 3.04 6.85 -2.37
N ALA A 122 3.95 5.90 -2.46
CA ALA A 122 4.37 5.37 -3.75
C ALA A 122 3.20 4.76 -4.54
N LEU A 123 2.19 4.22 -3.84
CA LEU A 123 1.01 3.61 -4.47
C LEU A 123 0.08 4.62 -5.12
N GLN A 124 0.14 5.90 -4.74
CA GLN A 124 -0.63 6.97 -5.39
C GLN A 124 -0.28 7.16 -6.87
N ALA A 125 0.77 6.48 -7.35
CA ALA A 125 1.15 6.45 -8.75
C ALA A 125 0.48 5.32 -9.55
N LEU A 126 -0.25 4.39 -8.90
CA LEU A 126 -0.88 3.24 -9.55
C LEU A 126 -2.21 3.60 -10.21
N PRO A 127 -2.66 2.82 -11.24
CA PRO A 127 -3.99 2.98 -11.83
C PRO A 127 -5.10 2.83 -10.80
N GLY A 128 -6.22 3.54 -10.96
CA GLY A 128 -7.38 3.48 -10.06
C GLY A 128 -7.14 4.08 -8.68
N VAL A 129 -5.92 4.52 -8.40
CA VAL A 129 -5.54 5.19 -7.16
C VAL A 129 -5.53 6.69 -7.39
N SER A 130 -6.18 7.42 -6.52
CA SER A 130 -6.09 8.87 -6.48
C SER A 130 -5.58 9.34 -5.11
N GLY A 131 -4.60 10.21 -5.12
CA GLY A 131 -4.04 10.86 -3.94
C GLY A 131 -3.92 12.34 -4.23
N ASN A 132 -4.95 13.09 -3.90
CA ASN A 132 -5.01 14.52 -4.12
C ASN A 132 -4.68 15.33 -2.86
N ASP A 133 -4.06 14.68 -1.91
CA ASP A 133 -3.57 15.34 -0.70
C ASP A 133 -2.06 15.14 -0.61
N ASP A 134 -1.32 16.23 -0.74
CA ASP A 134 0.15 16.20 -0.69
C ASP A 134 0.68 15.97 0.73
N PHE A 135 -0.20 16.03 1.74
CA PHE A 135 0.16 15.91 3.16
C PHE A 135 -0.17 14.53 3.75
N ARG A 136 -1.02 13.74 3.05
CA ARG A 136 -1.48 12.44 3.53
C ARG A 136 -0.91 11.30 2.70
N SER A 137 -0.55 10.20 3.33
CA SER A 137 -0.17 8.96 2.64
C SER A 137 -1.39 8.15 2.20
N GLU A 138 -2.55 8.44 2.75
CA GLU A 138 -3.80 7.85 2.32
C GLU A 138 -4.08 8.06 0.84
N PHE A 139 -4.79 7.13 0.28
CA PHE A 139 -5.25 7.20 -1.10
C PHE A 139 -6.70 6.75 -1.21
N VAL A 140 -7.30 7.14 -2.29
CA VAL A 140 -8.64 6.73 -2.70
C VAL A 140 -8.51 5.64 -3.75
N LEU A 141 -9.29 4.57 -3.63
CA LEU A 141 -9.31 3.48 -4.58
C LEU A 141 -10.67 3.36 -5.26
N ARG A 142 -10.71 3.62 -6.58
CA ARG A 142 -11.95 3.49 -7.37
C ARG A 142 -13.14 4.19 -6.71
N GLY A 143 -12.93 5.42 -6.25
CA GLY A 143 -13.97 6.25 -5.61
C GLY A 143 -14.37 5.83 -4.19
N ALA A 144 -13.63 4.94 -3.55
CA ALA A 144 -13.79 4.62 -2.13
C ALA A 144 -12.62 5.18 -1.31
N GLY A 145 -12.92 5.68 -0.11
CA GLY A 145 -11.91 6.16 0.84
C GLY A 145 -11.02 5.04 1.37
N PHE A 146 -9.88 5.41 1.91
CA PHE A 146 -8.81 4.52 2.37
C PHE A 146 -9.29 3.49 3.41
N ARG A 147 -10.18 3.88 4.33
CA ARG A 147 -10.76 2.99 5.35
C ARG A 147 -11.32 1.68 4.77
N ARG A 148 -11.90 1.74 3.56
CA ARG A 148 -12.49 0.59 2.87
C ARG A 148 -11.48 -0.29 2.13
N VAL A 149 -10.19 0.06 2.17
CA VAL A 149 -9.08 -0.72 1.62
C VAL A 149 -8.46 -1.54 2.75
N GLY A 150 -8.54 -2.87 2.68
CA GLY A 150 -7.88 -3.74 3.64
C GLY A 150 -6.37 -3.54 3.63
N PHE A 151 -5.79 -3.16 4.75
CA PHE A 151 -4.35 -2.91 4.87
C PHE A 151 -3.65 -4.11 5.51
N PHE A 152 -2.64 -4.66 4.84
CA PHE A 152 -1.91 -5.84 5.30
C PHE A 152 -0.41 -5.61 5.30
N ILE A 153 0.27 -6.12 6.32
CA ILE A 153 1.74 -6.23 6.37
C ILE A 153 2.10 -7.71 6.53
N ASP A 154 2.90 -8.23 5.61
CA ASP A 154 3.29 -9.65 5.60
C ASP A 154 2.07 -10.59 5.70
N GLY A 155 0.95 -10.20 5.08
CA GLY A 155 -0.31 -10.94 5.09
C GLY A 155 -1.14 -10.83 6.38
N LEU A 156 -0.72 -10.09 7.40
CA LEU A 156 -1.51 -9.80 8.60
C LEU A 156 -2.28 -8.50 8.43
N PHE A 157 -3.56 -8.52 8.72
CA PHE A 157 -4.45 -7.36 8.63
C PHE A 157 -4.17 -6.36 9.76
N LEU A 158 -4.04 -5.09 9.40
CA LEU A 158 -3.97 -3.97 10.32
C LEU A 158 -5.31 -3.22 10.25
N PRO A 159 -6.12 -3.26 11.31
CA PRO A 159 -7.45 -2.68 11.30
C PRO A 159 -7.43 -1.15 11.22
N GLU A 160 -6.43 -0.55 11.82
CA GLU A 160 -6.23 0.88 11.78
C GLU A 160 -5.06 1.21 10.85
N ASN A 161 -5.16 2.33 10.14
CA ASN A 161 -4.06 2.79 9.29
C ASN A 161 -2.79 2.93 10.13
N PRO A 162 -1.70 2.18 9.85
CA PRO A 162 -0.45 2.29 10.59
C PRO A 162 0.27 3.57 10.18
N ALA A 163 -0.26 4.72 10.59
CA ALA A 163 0.23 6.02 10.21
C ALA A 163 0.48 6.91 11.43
N HIS A 164 1.40 7.83 11.24
CA HIS A 164 1.59 8.95 12.13
C HIS A 164 0.45 9.94 11.94
N THR A 165 -0.39 10.10 12.94
CA THR A 165 -1.52 11.01 12.93
C THR A 165 -1.38 12.04 14.04
N ALA A 166 -1.68 13.31 13.74
CA ALA A 166 -1.73 14.36 14.77
C ALA A 166 -2.93 14.18 15.71
N TYR A 167 -3.99 13.54 15.24
CA TYR A 167 -5.27 13.47 15.92
C TYR A 167 -5.73 12.04 16.17
N GLY A 168 -4.87 11.11 16.44
CA GLY A 168 -5.10 9.71 16.85
C GLY A 168 -6.41 8.99 16.46
N HIS A 169 -7.40 9.73 16.12
CA HIS A 169 -8.78 9.29 15.95
C HIS A 169 -9.29 9.36 14.50
N ASP A 170 -8.67 10.20 13.71
CA ASP A 170 -8.99 10.29 12.29
C ASP A 170 -8.11 9.29 11.54
N ASN A 171 -8.70 8.35 10.82
CA ASN A 171 -7.99 7.43 9.92
C ASN A 171 -7.22 8.16 8.80
N ALA A 172 -7.12 9.46 8.89
CA ALA A 172 -6.40 10.35 7.99
C ALA A 172 -4.91 10.40 8.32
N GLY A 173 -4.22 9.26 8.11
CA GLY A 173 -2.79 9.14 8.34
C GLY A 173 -1.94 10.00 7.42
N GLN A 174 -1.17 10.90 8.00
CA GLN A 174 -0.29 11.81 7.24
C GLN A 174 0.89 11.06 6.63
N ILE A 175 1.54 10.18 7.40
CA ILE A 175 2.73 9.44 6.99
C ILE A 175 2.64 8.04 7.59
N SER A 176 2.91 6.99 6.79
CA SER A 176 2.92 5.64 7.35
C SER A 176 4.12 5.44 8.30
N ILE A 177 3.95 4.58 9.33
CA ILE A 177 5.04 4.15 10.21
C ILE A 177 6.06 3.24 9.51
N LEU A 178 5.92 3.04 8.21
CA LEU A 178 6.72 2.13 7.42
C LEU A 178 7.83 2.87 6.68
N ASN A 179 9.03 2.33 6.76
CA ASN A 179 10.16 2.83 5.99
C ASN A 179 10.28 2.04 4.68
N THR A 180 10.31 2.73 3.55
CA THR A 180 10.48 2.13 2.22
C THR A 180 11.71 1.23 2.12
N ASP A 181 12.79 1.51 2.88
CA ASP A 181 14.02 0.70 2.86
C ASP A 181 13.85 -0.68 3.46
N THR A 182 12.82 -0.90 4.25
CA THR A 182 12.50 -2.20 4.87
C THR A 182 11.48 -3.02 4.06
N MET A 183 10.95 -2.47 2.97
CA MET A 183 9.95 -3.14 2.13
C MET A 183 10.62 -3.96 1.02
N ALA A 184 10.09 -5.14 0.76
CA ALA A 184 10.41 -5.98 -0.39
C ALA A 184 9.50 -5.65 -1.58
N SER A 185 8.20 -5.51 -1.31
CA SER A 185 7.18 -5.21 -2.32
C SER A 185 5.93 -4.59 -1.71
N ALA A 186 5.13 -3.96 -2.55
CA ALA A 186 3.78 -3.53 -2.26
C ALA A 186 2.85 -4.03 -3.35
N THR A 187 1.78 -4.73 -2.99
CA THR A 187 0.80 -5.27 -3.92
C THR A 187 -0.57 -4.69 -3.60
N LEU A 188 -1.15 -4.01 -4.59
CA LEU A 188 -2.51 -3.49 -4.56
C LEU A 188 -3.42 -4.40 -5.37
N LEU A 189 -4.48 -4.91 -4.76
CA LEU A 189 -5.55 -5.67 -5.38
C LEU A 189 -6.82 -4.80 -5.39
N SER A 190 -7.18 -4.28 -6.56
CA SER A 190 -8.27 -3.30 -6.70
C SER A 190 -9.65 -3.96 -6.90
N GLY A 191 -9.74 -5.27 -6.79
CA GLY A 191 -11.00 -6.03 -6.89
C GLY A 191 -10.77 -7.51 -7.13
N ALA A 192 -11.79 -8.32 -6.88
CA ALA A 192 -11.78 -9.78 -7.05
C ALA A 192 -10.55 -10.47 -6.42
N PHE A 193 -10.16 -10.04 -5.21
CA PHE A 193 -8.99 -10.56 -4.52
C PHE A 193 -9.25 -11.93 -3.84
N PRO A 194 -8.19 -12.75 -3.61
CA PRO A 194 -8.29 -14.13 -3.11
C PRO A 194 -8.95 -14.27 -1.75
N SER A 195 -9.49 -15.47 -1.46
CA SER A 195 -10.24 -15.78 -0.22
C SER A 195 -9.40 -15.68 1.05
N ARG A 196 -8.07 -15.75 0.97
CA ARG A 196 -7.16 -15.59 2.12
C ARG A 196 -7.20 -14.20 2.77
N PHE A 197 -7.76 -13.20 2.08
CA PHE A 197 -7.88 -11.83 2.57
C PHE A 197 -9.32 -11.49 2.92
N GLY A 198 -9.52 -10.85 4.06
CA GLY A 198 -10.80 -10.28 4.54
C GLY A 198 -10.67 -8.79 4.80
N ASP A 199 -11.62 -8.25 5.56
CA ASP A 199 -11.56 -6.91 6.14
C ASP A 199 -11.23 -5.79 5.12
N GLY A 200 -11.98 -5.71 4.03
CA GLY A 200 -11.87 -4.65 3.03
C GLY A 200 -12.94 -4.79 1.96
N THR A 201 -13.65 -3.71 1.65
CA THR A 201 -14.77 -3.68 0.70
C THR A 201 -14.45 -2.99 -0.61
N ALA A 202 -13.37 -2.19 -0.70
CA ALA A 202 -12.98 -1.52 -1.94
C ALA A 202 -11.80 -2.20 -2.65
N GLY A 203 -10.90 -2.77 -1.89
CA GLY A 203 -9.69 -3.43 -2.35
C GLY A 203 -8.78 -3.80 -1.19
N LEU A 204 -7.54 -4.12 -1.52
CA LEU A 204 -6.56 -4.62 -0.56
C LEU A 204 -5.17 -4.10 -0.90
N LEU A 205 -4.45 -3.66 0.10
CA LEU A 205 -3.02 -3.38 0.03
C LEU A 205 -2.26 -4.39 0.90
N ASN A 206 -1.33 -5.13 0.31
CA ASN A 206 -0.39 -5.99 1.04
C ASN A 206 1.03 -5.49 0.85
N LEU A 207 1.67 -5.08 1.94
CA LEU A 207 3.07 -4.69 2.01
C LEU A 207 3.89 -5.87 2.53
N GLU A 208 4.95 -6.23 1.84
CA GLU A 208 5.87 -7.28 2.28
C GLU A 208 7.18 -6.67 2.76
N THR A 209 7.59 -7.04 3.97
CA THR A 209 8.86 -6.62 4.53
C THR A 209 9.99 -7.54 4.08
N ARG A 210 11.17 -7.00 3.81
CA ARG A 210 12.35 -7.81 3.44
C ARG A 210 13.02 -8.47 4.64
N ASP A 211 13.71 -9.55 4.43
CA ASP A 211 14.32 -10.37 5.49
C ASP A 211 15.74 -9.92 5.90
N GLY A 212 16.36 -8.98 5.22
CA GLY A 212 17.79 -8.69 5.43
C GLY A 212 18.73 -9.53 4.57
N ASN A 213 20.00 -9.15 4.56
CA ASN A 213 21.02 -9.78 3.72
C ASN A 213 21.57 -11.05 4.40
N ARG A 214 21.44 -12.20 3.76
CA ARG A 214 21.94 -13.50 4.27
C ARG A 214 23.42 -13.75 3.99
N ILE A 215 24.09 -12.89 3.21
CA ILE A 215 25.44 -13.13 2.69
C ILE A 215 26.48 -12.29 3.42
N LYS A 216 26.19 -11.00 3.60
CA LYS A 216 27.13 -10.03 4.21
C LYS A 216 26.38 -8.94 4.95
N PRO A 217 26.98 -8.31 5.96
CA PRO A 217 26.45 -7.09 6.54
C PRO A 217 26.32 -5.99 5.47
N ALA A 218 25.23 -5.26 5.53
CA ALA A 218 24.93 -4.12 4.68
C ALA A 218 24.27 -3.02 5.49
N GLY A 219 24.38 -1.79 5.06
CA GLY A 219 23.74 -0.67 5.71
C GLY A 219 23.40 0.42 4.72
N ARG A 220 22.36 1.17 5.04
CA ARG A 220 21.97 2.40 4.36
C ARG A 220 21.60 3.46 5.38
N ILE A 221 22.24 4.63 5.24
CA ILE A 221 21.89 5.83 5.97
C ILE A 221 21.41 6.84 4.93
N ALA A 222 20.26 7.42 5.13
CA ALA A 222 19.68 8.40 4.22
C ALA A 222 19.16 9.61 5.01
N GLY A 223 19.28 10.78 4.43
CA GLY A 223 18.76 12.02 4.98
C GLY A 223 18.22 12.90 3.85
N GLY A 224 17.10 13.53 4.11
CA GLY A 224 16.43 14.47 3.23
C GLY A 224 16.06 15.73 4.00
N LEU A 225 15.16 16.53 3.43
CA LEU A 225 14.73 17.79 4.02
C LEU A 225 13.87 17.61 5.29
N LEU A 226 13.10 16.52 5.37
CA LEU A 226 12.06 16.32 6.42
C LEU A 226 12.35 15.17 7.37
N SER A 227 13.19 14.23 6.98
CA SER A 227 13.47 13.05 7.80
C SER A 227 14.84 12.45 7.48
N SER A 228 15.36 11.69 8.44
CA SER A 228 16.53 10.82 8.26
C SER A 228 16.19 9.40 8.64
N SER A 229 16.88 8.45 8.02
CA SER A 229 16.72 7.02 8.29
C SER A 229 18.05 6.29 8.28
N ALA A 230 18.13 5.23 9.07
CA ALA A 230 19.24 4.29 9.06
C ALA A 230 18.68 2.87 9.05
N THR A 231 19.17 2.05 8.14
CA THR A 231 18.78 0.64 8.01
C THR A 231 20.04 -0.19 7.92
N PHE A 232 20.15 -1.19 8.78
CA PHE A 232 21.26 -2.14 8.82
C PHE A 232 20.72 -3.55 8.74
N ASP A 233 21.40 -4.41 8.03
CA ASP A 233 21.02 -5.80 7.92
C ASP A 233 22.22 -6.71 7.65
N GLY A 234 22.08 -8.00 7.94
CA GLY A 234 23.16 -8.94 7.77
C GLY A 234 22.79 -10.37 8.10
N PRO A 235 23.77 -11.32 7.88
CA PRO A 235 23.56 -12.71 8.22
C PRO A 235 23.55 -12.93 9.71
N LEU A 236 22.74 -13.87 10.17
CA LEU A 236 22.83 -14.44 11.52
C LEU A 236 23.99 -15.44 11.62
N PRO A 237 24.53 -15.70 12.83
CA PRO A 237 25.54 -16.73 13.04
C PRO A 237 25.09 -18.08 12.47
N GLY A 238 26.04 -18.86 11.92
CA GLY A 238 25.77 -20.16 11.30
C GLY A 238 25.21 -20.07 9.88
N LYS A 239 25.08 -18.87 9.29
CA LYS A 239 24.55 -18.61 7.92
C LYS A 239 23.13 -19.14 7.65
N GLY A 240 22.42 -19.56 8.67
CA GLY A 240 21.04 -20.07 8.56
C GLY A 240 19.97 -19.00 8.55
N GLY A 241 20.31 -17.70 8.57
CA GLY A 241 19.31 -16.65 8.66
C GLY A 241 19.84 -15.27 8.40
N ALA A 242 18.96 -14.27 8.57
CA ALA A 242 19.28 -12.85 8.43
C ALA A 242 18.54 -12.01 9.47
N TRP A 243 19.10 -10.85 9.74
CA TRP A 243 18.51 -9.81 10.60
C TRP A 243 18.44 -8.49 9.85
N LEU A 244 17.50 -7.66 10.23
CA LEU A 244 17.32 -6.29 9.75
C LEU A 244 16.88 -5.42 10.93
N VAL A 245 17.47 -4.23 11.04
CA VAL A 245 17.03 -3.17 11.95
C VAL A 245 16.96 -1.86 11.18
N SER A 246 15.96 -1.06 11.46
CA SER A 246 15.76 0.25 10.82
C SER A 246 15.19 1.23 11.83
N ALA A 247 15.59 2.49 11.71
CA ALA A 247 14.97 3.60 12.43
C ALA A 247 14.85 4.80 11.49
N ARG A 248 13.77 5.58 11.67
CA ARG A 248 13.53 6.83 10.97
C ARG A 248 13.04 7.88 11.96
N LYS A 249 13.55 9.11 11.82
CA LYS A 249 13.15 10.27 12.61
C LYS A 249 12.80 11.43 11.69
N SER A 250 11.68 12.09 11.96
CA SER A 250 11.32 13.35 11.29
C SER A 250 11.91 14.54 12.02
N TYR A 251 12.06 15.62 11.30
CA TYR A 251 12.36 16.97 11.80
C TYR A 251 11.54 18.01 11.03
N LEU A 252 10.37 17.61 10.58
CA LEU A 252 9.41 18.40 9.80
C LEU A 252 9.01 19.69 10.51
N GLN A 253 8.88 19.67 11.83
CA GLN A 253 8.51 20.82 12.64
C GLN A 253 9.49 22.02 12.46
N TYR A 254 10.80 21.73 12.36
CA TYR A 254 11.79 22.81 12.16
C TYR A 254 11.64 23.49 10.81
N LEU A 255 11.34 22.72 9.77
CA LEU A 255 11.12 23.27 8.43
C LEU A 255 9.83 24.08 8.35
N ILE A 256 8.76 23.58 8.93
CA ILE A 256 7.47 24.29 8.95
C ILE A 256 7.63 25.61 9.69
N ASN A 257 8.22 25.60 10.86
CA ASN A 257 8.49 26.84 11.62
C ASN A 257 9.36 27.84 10.84
N ALA A 258 10.28 27.36 10.00
CA ALA A 258 11.11 28.23 9.16
C ALA A 258 10.36 28.80 7.94
N LEU A 259 9.37 28.09 7.41
CA LEU A 259 8.59 28.48 6.23
C LEU A 259 7.32 29.28 6.57
N THR A 260 6.83 29.20 7.81
CA THR A 260 5.55 29.83 8.23
C THR A 260 5.68 31.22 8.80
N ASN A 261 6.81 31.91 8.58
CA ASN A 261 7.10 33.18 9.26
C ASN A 261 6.06 34.28 9.08
N ASP A 262 5.12 34.27 8.13
CA ASP A 262 4.21 35.39 7.92
C ASP A 262 2.71 35.14 7.58
N GLU A 263 2.26 33.93 7.20
CA GLU A 263 0.89 33.82 6.69
C GLU A 263 0.05 32.56 7.07
N GLY A 264 0.42 31.76 8.06
CA GLY A 264 -0.42 30.60 8.51
C GLY A 264 -0.69 29.55 7.43
N ARG A 265 0.16 29.42 6.42
CA ARG A 265 -0.10 28.59 5.21
C ARG A 265 -0.03 27.07 5.42
N PHE A 266 0.42 26.61 6.57
CA PHE A 266 0.63 25.18 6.84
C PHE A 266 0.00 24.74 8.17
N ASP A 267 -1.22 25.19 8.44
CA ASP A 267 -1.96 24.82 9.64
C ASP A 267 -2.14 23.29 9.73
N GLY A 268 -1.59 22.66 10.74
CA GLY A 268 -1.86 21.28 11.12
C GLY A 268 -0.92 20.20 10.59
N ILE A 269 0.29 20.51 10.08
CA ILE A 269 1.19 19.49 9.49
C ILE A 269 2.42 19.18 10.34
N ALA A 270 2.68 19.92 11.39
CA ALA A 270 3.88 19.79 12.22
C ALA A 270 3.80 18.56 13.14
N VAL A 271 3.90 17.37 12.58
CA VAL A 271 3.97 16.13 13.35
C VAL A 271 5.41 15.71 13.49
N ASP A 272 5.92 15.64 14.72
CA ASP A 272 7.18 14.99 15.02
C ASP A 272 6.95 13.49 15.15
N PHE A 273 7.73 12.68 14.43
CA PHE A 273 7.57 11.24 14.48
C PHE A 273 8.91 10.50 14.51
N THR A 274 8.85 9.34 15.13
CA THR A 274 9.93 8.34 15.12
C THR A 274 9.32 7.00 14.81
N ASP A 275 9.93 6.22 13.93
CA ASP A 275 9.59 4.81 13.76
C ASP A 275 10.83 3.92 13.78
N ALA A 276 10.63 2.68 14.18
CA ALA A 276 11.65 1.66 14.22
C ALA A 276 11.09 0.30 13.80
N GLN A 277 11.93 -0.49 13.16
CA GLN A 277 11.63 -1.87 12.79
C GLN A 277 12.80 -2.79 13.12
N ALA A 278 12.48 -3.97 13.62
CA ALA A 278 13.44 -5.06 13.78
C ALA A 278 12.83 -6.36 13.23
N LYS A 279 13.56 -7.07 12.38
CA LYS A 279 13.16 -8.35 11.82
C LYS A 279 14.33 -9.33 11.86
N ALA A 280 14.05 -10.58 12.22
CA ALA A 280 15.01 -11.66 12.10
C ALA A 280 14.30 -12.92 11.59
N VAL A 281 14.98 -13.68 10.73
CA VAL A 281 14.50 -14.95 10.22
C VAL A 281 15.64 -15.97 10.35
N TYR A 282 15.30 -17.19 10.72
CA TYR A 282 16.30 -18.26 10.88
C TYR A 282 15.76 -19.60 10.40
N ASP A 283 16.54 -20.29 9.56
CA ASP A 283 16.23 -21.61 9.06
C ASP A 283 16.74 -22.66 10.05
N LEU A 284 15.83 -23.21 10.84
CA LEU A 284 16.15 -24.26 11.83
C LEU A 284 16.60 -25.54 11.12
N THR A 285 15.94 -25.87 10.03
CA THR A 285 16.23 -27.00 9.14
C THR A 285 15.90 -26.62 7.69
N SER A 286 16.11 -27.51 6.74
CA SER A 286 15.64 -27.33 5.35
C SER A 286 14.11 -27.25 5.20
N HIS A 287 13.37 -27.61 6.24
CA HIS A 287 11.89 -27.64 6.26
C HIS A 287 11.26 -26.64 7.21
N HIS A 288 12.00 -26.14 8.18
CA HIS A 288 11.47 -25.28 9.25
C HIS A 288 12.23 -23.97 9.31
N GLN A 289 11.50 -22.87 9.17
CA GLN A 289 11.98 -21.50 9.37
C GLN A 289 11.15 -20.81 10.45
N ILE A 290 11.82 -20.10 11.32
CA ILE A 290 11.19 -19.21 12.30
C ILE A 290 11.54 -17.75 12.01
N GLY A 291 10.68 -16.84 12.39
CA GLY A 291 10.90 -15.40 12.20
C GLY A 291 10.23 -14.57 13.28
N ILE A 292 10.77 -13.40 13.51
CA ILE A 292 10.19 -12.34 14.31
C ILE A 292 10.25 -11.04 13.53
N ASN A 293 9.19 -10.25 13.58
CA ASN A 293 9.15 -8.89 13.05
C ASN A 293 8.42 -7.99 14.04
N ALA A 294 8.99 -6.82 14.32
CA ALA A 294 8.38 -5.79 15.15
C ALA A 294 8.55 -4.42 14.47
N ILE A 295 7.49 -3.66 14.39
CA ILE A 295 7.44 -2.29 13.86
C ILE A 295 6.76 -1.44 14.94
N VAL A 296 7.30 -0.27 15.21
CA VAL A 296 6.71 0.68 16.16
C VAL A 296 6.87 2.09 15.62
N GLY A 297 5.85 2.91 15.78
CA GLY A 297 5.85 4.33 15.46
C GLY A 297 5.32 5.14 16.63
N TRP A 298 5.99 6.24 16.93
CA TRP A 298 5.59 7.24 17.91
C TRP A 298 5.37 8.57 17.20
N THR A 299 4.35 9.27 17.60
CA THR A 299 3.96 10.55 17.02
C THR A 299 3.68 11.53 18.15
N ASP A 300 4.26 12.70 18.06
CA ASP A 300 4.03 13.81 18.96
C ASP A 300 3.63 15.04 18.14
N PHE A 301 2.53 15.67 18.55
CA PHE A 301 2.12 16.97 18.06
C PHE A 301 2.00 17.92 19.26
N ASP A 302 2.81 18.95 19.28
CA ASP A 302 2.82 19.99 20.31
C ASP A 302 3.07 21.35 19.65
N PRO A 303 2.09 22.22 19.61
CA PRO A 303 2.17 23.51 18.92
C PRO A 303 2.90 24.61 19.69
N LYS A 304 3.63 24.31 20.78
CA LYS A 304 4.30 25.31 21.67
C LYS A 304 5.00 26.46 20.97
N ASN A 305 5.39 26.27 19.71
CA ASN A 305 6.06 27.30 18.90
C ASN A 305 5.25 27.72 17.68
N SER A 306 3.97 27.32 17.57
CA SER A 306 3.12 27.72 16.45
C SER A 306 2.33 28.99 16.79
N LYS A 307 2.04 29.80 15.79
CA LYS A 307 1.13 30.95 15.89
C LYS A 307 -0.35 30.52 15.76
N LEU A 308 -0.64 29.20 15.81
CA LEU A 308 -1.98 28.66 15.71
C LEU A 308 -2.82 29.11 16.91
N VAL A 309 -4.00 29.56 16.67
CA VAL A 309 -5.02 29.85 17.68
C VAL A 309 -5.96 28.66 17.69
N PHE A 310 -6.08 28.00 18.83
CA PHE A 310 -6.96 26.87 19.03
C PHE A 310 -8.23 27.34 19.74
N ASP A 311 -9.37 26.86 19.25
CA ASP A 311 -10.65 27.04 19.92
C ASP A 311 -10.79 26.08 21.11
N GLU A 312 -11.75 26.33 21.99
CA GLU A 312 -12.10 25.43 23.09
C GLU A 312 -12.52 24.06 22.54
N ASP A 313 -12.01 22.97 23.10
CA ASP A 313 -12.15 21.58 22.63
C ASP A 313 -11.47 21.30 21.26
N GLU A 314 -10.61 22.16 20.77
CA GLU A 314 -9.75 21.85 19.64
C GLU A 314 -8.48 21.12 20.10
N VAL A 315 -8.11 20.04 19.39
CA VAL A 315 -6.91 19.26 19.73
C VAL A 315 -5.66 20.09 19.45
N ALA A 316 -5.00 20.49 20.53
CA ALA A 316 -3.75 21.25 20.49
C ALA A 316 -2.53 20.37 20.79
N ASN A 317 -2.70 19.29 21.54
CA ASN A 317 -1.65 18.35 21.87
C ASN A 317 -2.09 16.94 21.52
N SER A 318 -1.27 16.18 20.84
CA SER A 318 -1.56 14.78 20.52
C SER A 318 -0.32 13.92 20.66
N HIS A 319 -0.50 12.76 21.30
CA HIS A 319 0.50 11.73 21.38
C HIS A 319 -0.10 10.41 20.91
N SER A 320 0.59 9.69 20.01
CA SER A 320 0.12 8.39 19.58
C SER A 320 1.26 7.39 19.40
N ARG A 321 0.94 6.11 19.63
CA ARG A 321 1.84 5.00 19.41
C ARG A 321 1.13 3.89 18.65
N ASN A 322 1.74 3.46 17.56
CA ASN A 322 1.35 2.30 16.80
C ASN A 322 2.42 1.22 16.88
N SER A 323 2.05 0.00 17.23
CA SER A 323 2.97 -1.13 17.24
C SER A 323 2.38 -2.35 16.57
N PHE A 324 3.21 -3.03 15.81
CA PHE A 324 2.89 -4.25 15.10
C PHE A 324 4.02 -5.26 15.31
N ALA A 325 3.69 -6.44 15.83
CA ALA A 325 4.69 -7.48 16.03
C ALA A 325 4.11 -8.86 15.73
N TYR A 326 4.94 -9.76 15.23
CA TYR A 326 4.57 -11.16 15.08
C TYR A 326 5.78 -12.10 15.23
N LEU A 327 5.47 -13.34 15.63
CA LEU A 327 6.33 -14.51 15.51
C LEU A 327 5.78 -15.37 14.37
N SER A 328 6.64 -15.85 13.48
CA SER A 328 6.26 -16.72 12.38
C SER A 328 6.96 -18.07 12.46
N TRP A 329 6.23 -19.10 12.04
CA TRP A 329 6.75 -20.42 11.78
C TRP A 329 6.30 -20.86 10.38
N ASN A 330 7.27 -21.09 9.51
CA ASN A 330 7.07 -21.57 8.14
C ASN A 330 7.53 -23.02 8.09
N TYR A 331 6.68 -23.89 7.59
CA TYR A 331 6.96 -25.31 7.37
C TYR A 331 6.73 -25.70 5.93
N THR A 332 7.67 -26.42 5.35
CA THR A 332 7.56 -26.91 3.97
C THR A 332 7.93 -28.38 3.90
N ALA A 333 6.94 -29.23 3.60
CA ALA A 333 7.14 -30.67 3.39
C ALA A 333 7.22 -30.97 1.89
N GLY A 334 8.35 -30.60 1.28
CA GLY A 334 8.55 -30.77 -0.17
C GLY A 334 7.65 -29.86 -1.02
N PRO A 335 7.49 -30.14 -2.34
CA PRO A 335 6.80 -29.24 -3.26
C PRO A 335 5.27 -29.22 -3.11
N ARG A 336 4.70 -30.18 -2.36
CA ARG A 336 3.25 -30.37 -2.29
C ARG A 336 2.58 -29.73 -1.08
N PHE A 337 3.33 -29.43 -0.03
CA PHE A 337 2.74 -28.89 1.20
C PHE A 337 3.60 -27.80 1.80
N ALA A 338 2.96 -26.65 2.08
CA ALA A 338 3.55 -25.57 2.83
C ALA A 338 2.54 -25.03 3.85
N ALA A 339 3.03 -24.66 5.03
CA ALA A 339 2.24 -24.05 6.08
C ALA A 339 3.00 -22.82 6.63
N GLN A 340 2.26 -21.75 6.89
CA GLN A 340 2.78 -20.56 7.56
C GLN A 340 1.85 -20.23 8.72
N THR A 341 2.40 -20.17 9.92
CA THR A 341 1.66 -19.76 11.11
C THR A 341 2.31 -18.52 11.72
N LYS A 342 1.50 -17.52 12.04
CA LYS A 342 1.92 -16.28 12.68
C LYS A 342 1.12 -16.02 13.95
N PHE A 343 1.82 -15.76 15.05
CA PHE A 343 1.26 -15.24 16.29
C PHE A 343 1.54 -13.74 16.32
N PHE A 344 0.52 -12.91 16.45
CA PHE A 344 0.65 -11.48 16.29
C PHE A 344 0.05 -10.69 17.43
N ASN A 345 0.58 -9.48 17.62
CA ASN A 345 0.09 -8.45 18.53
C ASN A 345 0.18 -7.09 17.82
N ILE A 346 -0.94 -6.38 17.77
CA ILE A 346 -1.07 -5.05 17.14
C ILE A 346 -1.70 -4.15 18.20
N LEU A 347 -1.07 -3.02 18.48
CA LEU A 347 -1.54 -2.06 19.47
C LEU A 347 -1.48 -0.66 18.87
N THR A 348 -2.58 0.05 18.96
CA THR A 348 -2.67 1.50 18.73
C THR A 348 -3.15 2.14 20.01
N ASP A 349 -2.45 3.16 20.48
CA ASP A 349 -2.89 4.02 21.59
C ASP A 349 -2.65 5.49 21.26
N TYR A 350 -3.54 6.37 21.74
CA TYR A 350 -3.43 7.80 21.54
C TYR A 350 -4.07 8.58 22.68
N THR A 351 -3.57 9.80 22.88
CA THR A 351 -4.14 10.81 23.76
C THR A 351 -4.14 12.15 23.06
N ASN A 352 -5.28 12.83 23.12
CA ASN A 352 -5.46 14.17 22.58
C ASN A 352 -5.89 15.11 23.70
N ALA A 353 -5.31 16.30 23.73
CA ALA A 353 -5.62 17.33 24.70
C ALA A 353 -5.76 18.69 24.04
N ASP A 354 -6.46 19.59 24.71
CA ASP A 354 -6.57 20.99 24.29
C ASP A 354 -5.29 21.81 24.60
N VAL A 355 -5.35 23.10 24.38
CA VAL A 355 -4.24 24.05 24.63
C VAL A 355 -3.87 24.14 26.11
N ASP A 356 -4.80 23.87 27.03
CA ASP A 356 -4.61 23.84 28.47
C ASP A 356 -4.18 22.46 28.99
N HIS A 357 -3.86 21.53 28.08
CA HIS A 357 -3.54 20.11 28.37
C HIS A 357 -4.68 19.33 29.04
N ARG A 358 -5.95 19.78 28.92
CA ARG A 358 -7.11 19.02 29.38
C ARG A 358 -7.38 17.87 28.42
N PRO A 359 -7.58 16.63 28.89
CA PRO A 359 -7.81 15.48 28.01
C PRO A 359 -9.14 15.62 27.25
N LEU A 360 -9.10 15.61 25.93
CA LEU A 360 -10.26 15.60 25.06
C LEU A 360 -10.64 14.19 24.61
N GLN A 361 -9.66 13.42 24.21
CA GLN A 361 -9.85 12.08 23.68
C GLN A 361 -8.68 11.17 24.06
N GLU A 362 -9.02 9.97 24.47
CA GLU A 362 -8.08 8.90 24.73
C GLU A 362 -8.60 7.62 24.09
N GLY A 363 -7.74 6.84 23.48
CA GLY A 363 -8.14 5.57 22.87
C GLY A 363 -7.03 4.56 22.84
N LYS A 364 -7.43 3.29 22.98
CA LYS A 364 -6.52 2.16 22.87
C LYS A 364 -7.22 1.00 22.21
N VAL A 365 -6.60 0.46 21.15
CA VAL A 365 -7.09 -0.72 20.44
C VAL A 365 -5.99 -1.77 20.40
N LEU A 366 -6.32 -2.97 20.85
CA LEU A 366 -5.42 -4.12 20.88
C LEU A 366 -6.01 -5.26 20.05
N HIS A 367 -5.23 -5.80 19.12
CA HIS A 367 -5.53 -7.02 18.40
C HIS A 367 -4.41 -8.03 18.66
N ARG A 368 -4.75 -9.21 19.14
CA ARG A 368 -3.80 -10.30 19.31
C ARG A 368 -4.40 -11.60 18.83
N GLY A 369 -3.59 -12.45 18.24
CA GLY A 369 -4.15 -13.68 17.70
C GLY A 369 -3.17 -14.54 16.93
N VAL A 370 -3.75 -15.45 16.18
CA VAL A 370 -3.04 -16.39 15.32
C VAL A 370 -3.65 -16.39 13.92
N ARG A 371 -2.78 -16.43 12.94
CA ARG A 371 -3.11 -16.71 11.54
C ARG A 371 -2.30 -17.93 11.08
N SER A 372 -2.98 -18.90 10.45
CA SER A 372 -2.32 -20.04 9.84
C SER A 372 -2.84 -20.21 8.41
N ASP A 373 -1.93 -20.19 7.44
CA ASP A 373 -2.21 -20.37 6.02
C ASP A 373 -1.56 -21.67 5.55
N LEU A 374 -2.31 -22.50 4.82
CA LEU A 374 -1.90 -23.80 4.31
C LEU A 374 -2.00 -23.79 2.79
N ASN A 375 -0.99 -24.35 2.12
CA ASN A 375 -0.99 -24.61 0.68
C ASN A 375 -0.77 -26.10 0.47
N PHE A 376 -1.64 -26.73 -0.31
CA PHE A 376 -1.58 -28.14 -0.60
C PHE A 376 -1.85 -28.44 -2.07
N THR A 377 -0.92 -29.11 -2.72
CA THR A 377 -1.02 -29.56 -4.12
C THR A 377 -1.24 -31.08 -4.14
N PHE A 378 -2.49 -31.51 -4.13
CA PHE A 378 -2.83 -32.93 -4.14
C PHE A 378 -2.73 -33.54 -5.54
N HIS A 379 -2.90 -32.74 -6.60
CA HIS A 379 -2.73 -33.10 -8.00
C HIS A 379 -1.99 -31.97 -8.73
N PRO A 380 -1.17 -32.26 -9.76
CA PRO A 380 -0.44 -31.20 -10.49
C PRO A 380 -1.31 -30.07 -11.03
N ASP A 381 -2.58 -30.36 -11.34
CA ASP A 381 -3.51 -29.38 -11.86
C ASP A 381 -4.34 -28.67 -10.77
N HIS A 382 -4.24 -29.08 -9.50
CA HIS A 382 -5.02 -28.54 -8.38
C HIS A 382 -4.12 -28.03 -7.26
N ARG A 383 -4.30 -26.77 -6.89
CA ARG A 383 -3.66 -26.15 -5.74
C ARG A 383 -4.71 -25.62 -4.76
N MET A 384 -4.80 -26.29 -3.63
CA MET A 384 -5.66 -25.88 -2.53
C MET A 384 -4.93 -24.89 -1.61
N GLU A 385 -5.62 -23.84 -1.23
CA GLU A 385 -5.20 -22.88 -0.21
C GLU A 385 -6.30 -22.79 0.85
N GLY A 386 -5.92 -22.91 2.11
CA GLY A 386 -6.87 -22.78 3.21
C GLY A 386 -6.21 -22.17 4.42
N GLY A 387 -7.00 -21.63 5.34
CA GLY A 387 -6.43 -21.07 6.56
C GLY A 387 -7.46 -20.59 7.55
N ILE A 388 -6.91 -20.26 8.72
CA ILE A 388 -7.65 -19.72 9.86
C ILE A 388 -7.07 -18.40 10.29
N TYR A 389 -7.91 -17.52 10.80
CA TYR A 389 -7.57 -16.23 11.37
C TYR A 389 -8.40 -16.03 12.64
N LEU A 390 -7.75 -16.16 13.79
CA LEU A 390 -8.39 -16.03 15.10
C LEU A 390 -7.76 -14.86 15.83
N ARG A 391 -8.55 -13.89 16.22
CA ARG A 391 -8.06 -12.74 16.99
C ARG A 391 -9.00 -12.34 18.11
N GLU A 392 -8.43 -11.95 19.23
CA GLU A 392 -9.07 -11.15 20.26
C GLU A 392 -8.88 -9.69 19.91
N VAL A 393 -9.95 -8.92 20.05
CA VAL A 393 -9.99 -7.47 19.81
C VAL A 393 -10.46 -6.80 21.08
N ARG A 394 -9.69 -5.86 21.62
CA ARG A 394 -10.08 -5.03 22.77
C ARG A 394 -9.93 -3.57 22.41
N GLY A 395 -10.98 -2.79 22.63
CA GLY A 395 -11.02 -1.36 22.41
C GLY A 395 -11.49 -0.63 23.66
N SER A 396 -10.77 0.42 24.04
CA SER A 396 -11.21 1.38 25.05
C SER A 396 -11.08 2.79 24.50
N GLY A 397 -12.01 3.66 24.86
CA GLY A 397 -12.01 5.05 24.44
C GLY A 397 -12.76 5.92 25.42
N ASN A 398 -12.31 7.14 25.59
CA ASN A 398 -12.94 8.19 26.39
C ASN A 398 -12.89 9.48 25.60
N GLU A 399 -14.02 10.20 25.52
CA GLU A 399 -14.14 11.48 24.83
C GLU A 399 -14.92 12.46 25.72
N ILE A 400 -14.35 13.64 25.94
CA ILE A 400 -14.87 14.66 26.86
C ILE A 400 -14.93 15.98 26.10
N THR A 401 -16.03 16.77 26.33
CA THR A 401 -16.15 18.15 25.90
C THR A 401 -16.17 19.10 27.08
N TYR A 402 -15.45 20.21 26.96
CA TYR A 402 -15.38 21.27 27.97
C TYR A 402 -16.23 22.49 27.58
N ARG A 403 -16.94 22.46 26.43
CA ARG A 403 -17.89 23.48 26.02
C ARG A 403 -19.10 23.61 26.96
N SER A 404 -19.25 22.66 27.86
CA SER A 404 -20.29 22.64 28.88
C SER A 404 -19.65 22.74 30.27
N ASN A 405 -20.32 23.42 31.20
CA ASN A 405 -19.91 23.45 32.61
C ASN A 405 -21.02 22.85 33.48
N PRO A 406 -20.83 21.69 34.11
CA PRO A 406 -19.58 20.87 34.14
C PRO A 406 -19.28 20.20 32.80
N PRO A 407 -18.03 19.76 32.56
CA PRO A 407 -17.61 18.99 31.38
C PRO A 407 -18.48 17.74 31.20
N VAL A 408 -18.72 17.37 29.94
CA VAL A 408 -19.59 16.24 29.57
C VAL A 408 -18.77 15.14 28.91
N SER A 409 -18.91 13.90 29.37
CA SER A 409 -18.38 12.74 28.67
C SER A 409 -19.29 12.42 27.49
N LEU A 410 -18.73 12.48 26.29
CA LEU A 410 -19.42 12.18 25.04
C LEU A 410 -19.43 10.68 24.75
N SER A 411 -18.37 9.99 25.12
CA SER A 411 -18.28 8.52 25.06
C SER A 411 -17.31 8.00 26.11
N ASN A 412 -17.60 6.81 26.63
CA ASN A 412 -16.69 6.06 27.49
C ASN A 412 -16.96 4.57 27.32
N TYR A 413 -15.97 3.82 26.83
CA TYR A 413 -16.12 2.38 26.64
C TYR A 413 -14.82 1.61 26.88
N ASP A 414 -14.96 0.39 27.38
CA ASP A 414 -13.92 -0.67 27.40
C ASP A 414 -14.63 -1.97 27.04
N ARG A 415 -14.34 -2.50 25.86
CA ARG A 415 -14.99 -3.66 25.28
C ARG A 415 -13.96 -4.61 24.69
N SER A 416 -14.24 -5.91 24.81
CA SER A 416 -13.45 -6.95 24.17
C SER A 416 -14.34 -7.95 23.43
N SER A 417 -13.82 -8.53 22.37
CA SER A 417 -14.51 -9.54 21.59
C SER A 417 -13.54 -10.39 20.80
N ASN A 418 -14.06 -11.43 20.16
CA ASN A 418 -13.30 -12.30 19.27
C ASN A 418 -13.77 -12.13 17.83
N GLN A 419 -12.81 -12.17 16.91
CA GLN A 419 -13.08 -12.30 15.49
C GLN A 419 -12.45 -13.58 14.97
N GLN A 420 -13.20 -14.33 14.18
CA GLN A 420 -12.80 -15.60 13.59
C GLN A 420 -12.97 -15.52 12.09
N GLY A 421 -11.97 -15.96 11.34
CA GLY A 421 -12.01 -16.05 9.88
C GLY A 421 -11.52 -17.41 9.42
N TYR A 422 -12.23 -18.00 8.47
CA TYR A 422 -11.90 -19.28 7.84
C TYR A 422 -11.99 -19.13 6.34
N TYR A 423 -11.04 -19.67 5.61
CA TYR A 423 -11.13 -19.66 4.16
C TYR A 423 -10.64 -20.97 3.55
N LEU A 424 -11.20 -21.29 2.40
CA LEU A 424 -10.77 -22.38 1.54
C LEU A 424 -10.91 -21.94 0.09
N GLN A 425 -9.92 -22.27 -0.73
CA GLN A 425 -9.87 -21.94 -2.14
C GLN A 425 -9.13 -23.04 -2.89
N ASP A 426 -9.63 -23.45 -4.06
CA ASP A 426 -8.92 -24.32 -5.00
C ASP A 426 -8.67 -23.58 -6.31
N THR A 427 -7.50 -23.80 -6.87
CA THR A 427 -7.14 -23.34 -8.21
C THR A 427 -6.87 -24.56 -9.07
N TRP A 428 -7.81 -24.84 -9.97
CA TRP A 428 -7.62 -25.80 -11.04
C TRP A 428 -6.95 -25.13 -12.24
N SER A 429 -5.92 -25.75 -12.80
CA SER A 429 -5.19 -25.24 -13.96
C SER A 429 -5.01 -26.32 -15.02
N ASN A 430 -5.32 -26.00 -16.27
CA ASN A 430 -5.11 -26.88 -17.40
C ASN A 430 -4.11 -26.24 -18.39
N LYS A 431 -2.91 -26.79 -18.46
CA LYS A 431 -1.84 -26.27 -19.31
C LYS A 431 -2.18 -26.34 -20.82
N ARG A 432 -2.91 -27.37 -21.26
CA ARG A 432 -3.26 -27.54 -22.70
C ARG A 432 -4.27 -26.49 -23.16
N LEU A 433 -5.21 -26.15 -22.30
CA LEU A 433 -6.21 -25.12 -22.56
C LEU A 433 -5.72 -23.71 -22.20
N ALA A 434 -4.54 -23.61 -21.59
CA ALA A 434 -4.01 -22.37 -21.01
C ALA A 434 -5.02 -21.66 -20.10
N LEU A 435 -5.75 -22.46 -19.30
CA LEU A 435 -6.88 -22.04 -18.49
C LEU A 435 -6.59 -22.32 -17.00
N ALA A 436 -6.91 -21.37 -16.14
CA ALA A 436 -6.95 -21.57 -14.70
C ALA A 436 -8.28 -21.04 -14.14
N LEU A 437 -8.93 -21.86 -13.32
CA LEU A 437 -10.17 -21.53 -12.60
C LEU A 437 -9.88 -21.57 -11.11
N THR A 438 -10.15 -20.50 -10.41
CA THR A 438 -10.07 -20.39 -8.96
C THR A 438 -11.46 -20.24 -8.39
N ALA A 439 -11.83 -21.05 -7.41
CA ALA A 439 -13.07 -20.92 -6.66
C ALA A 439 -12.79 -21.10 -5.16
N GLY A 440 -13.45 -20.31 -4.34
CA GLY A 440 -13.26 -20.37 -2.90
C GLY A 440 -14.31 -19.57 -2.14
N ALA A 441 -14.24 -19.70 -0.83
CA ALA A 441 -15.07 -18.92 0.08
C ALA A 441 -14.30 -18.57 1.34
N ARG A 442 -14.71 -17.44 1.95
CA ARG A 442 -14.28 -17.00 3.27
C ARG A 442 -15.50 -16.82 4.15
N ILE A 443 -15.37 -17.20 5.41
CA ILE A 443 -16.39 -17.03 6.44
C ILE A 443 -15.74 -16.26 7.60
N ASP A 444 -16.27 -15.09 7.92
CA ASP A 444 -15.82 -14.30 9.08
C ASP A 444 -16.98 -14.14 10.07
N ARG A 445 -16.68 -14.30 11.37
CA ARG A 445 -17.58 -14.03 12.47
C ARG A 445 -16.98 -12.98 13.40
N PHE A 446 -17.75 -11.98 13.76
CA PHE A 446 -17.36 -10.93 14.68
C PHE A 446 -18.29 -10.86 15.90
N GLY A 447 -17.71 -11.07 17.08
CA GLY A 447 -18.51 -11.21 18.30
C GLY A 447 -19.11 -9.88 18.80
N LEU A 448 -18.57 -8.70 18.45
CA LEU A 448 -19.17 -7.41 18.86
C LEU A 448 -20.55 -7.17 18.22
N THR A 449 -20.73 -7.62 16.99
CA THR A 449 -21.99 -7.48 16.26
C THR A 449 -22.78 -8.79 16.19
N ASP A 450 -22.23 -9.88 16.71
CA ASP A 450 -22.72 -11.25 16.61
C ASP A 450 -23.13 -11.63 15.17
N GLU A 451 -22.34 -11.17 14.20
CA GLU A 451 -22.63 -11.37 12.78
C GLU A 451 -21.64 -12.32 12.15
N THR A 452 -22.16 -13.22 11.29
CA THR A 452 -21.36 -14.08 10.42
C THR A 452 -21.55 -13.68 8.96
N VAL A 453 -20.42 -13.50 8.26
CA VAL A 453 -20.37 -13.10 6.85
C VAL A 453 -19.76 -14.20 6.02
N VAL A 454 -20.49 -14.66 5.00
CA VAL A 454 -20.00 -15.63 4.01
C VAL A 454 -19.67 -14.90 2.71
N MET A 455 -18.47 -15.10 2.17
CA MET A 455 -17.90 -14.34 1.07
C MET A 455 -17.35 -15.28 -0.01
N PRO A 456 -18.22 -15.79 -0.93
CA PRO A 456 -17.80 -16.61 -2.06
C PRO A 456 -17.03 -15.76 -3.09
N ARG A 457 -16.07 -16.39 -3.78
CA ARG A 457 -15.21 -15.75 -4.77
C ARG A 457 -14.86 -16.72 -5.89
N ALA A 458 -14.76 -16.21 -7.11
CA ALA A 458 -14.34 -16.97 -8.27
C ALA A 458 -13.48 -16.10 -9.20
N ALA A 459 -12.50 -16.72 -9.84
CA ALA A 459 -11.66 -16.08 -10.85
C ALA A 459 -11.33 -17.05 -11.96
N LEU A 460 -11.31 -16.54 -13.19
CA LEU A 460 -10.92 -17.26 -14.39
C LEU A 460 -9.72 -16.55 -15.02
N SER A 461 -8.70 -17.28 -15.40
CA SER A 461 -7.57 -16.79 -16.17
C SER A 461 -7.39 -17.66 -17.41
N PHE A 462 -7.40 -17.02 -18.58
CA PHE A 462 -7.23 -17.66 -19.87
C PHE A 462 -6.13 -16.99 -20.67
N ALA A 463 -5.19 -17.74 -21.20
CA ALA A 463 -4.08 -17.25 -22.00
C ALA A 463 -4.17 -17.76 -23.43
N PRO A 464 -4.98 -17.14 -24.32
CA PRO A 464 -5.16 -17.57 -25.71
C PRO A 464 -3.85 -17.56 -26.51
N PHE A 465 -2.91 -16.69 -26.13
CA PHE A 465 -1.57 -16.57 -26.70
C PHE A 465 -0.54 -16.44 -25.57
N GLU A 466 0.72 -16.77 -25.85
CA GLU A 466 1.81 -16.71 -24.85
C GLU A 466 1.96 -15.31 -24.20
N ASN A 467 1.65 -14.25 -24.98
CA ASN A 467 1.80 -12.86 -24.55
C ASN A 467 0.49 -12.19 -24.15
N THR A 468 -0.65 -12.90 -24.24
CA THR A 468 -1.97 -12.36 -23.95
C THR A 468 -2.65 -13.13 -22.86
N ARG A 469 -3.18 -12.45 -21.87
CA ARG A 469 -3.96 -13.07 -20.78
C ARG A 469 -5.23 -12.30 -20.52
N ILE A 470 -6.33 -13.01 -20.44
CA ILE A 470 -7.65 -12.50 -20.08
C ILE A 470 -7.99 -13.04 -18.69
N ARG A 471 -8.46 -12.17 -17.80
CA ARG A 471 -8.92 -12.57 -16.47
C ARG A 471 -10.30 -12.04 -16.21
N LEU A 472 -11.12 -12.86 -15.58
CA LEU A 472 -12.42 -12.50 -15.05
C LEU A 472 -12.40 -12.76 -13.56
N GLY A 473 -13.01 -11.89 -12.79
CA GLY A 473 -13.09 -12.02 -11.36
C GLY A 473 -14.45 -11.60 -10.82
N TRP A 474 -14.97 -12.37 -9.89
CA TRP A 474 -16.17 -12.09 -9.14
C TRP A 474 -15.97 -12.43 -7.67
N GLY A 475 -16.55 -11.64 -6.77
CA GLY A 475 -16.50 -11.99 -5.36
C GLY A 475 -17.32 -11.08 -4.48
N GLN A 476 -17.68 -11.60 -3.32
CA GLN A 476 -18.33 -10.89 -2.24
C GLN A 476 -17.33 -10.59 -1.12
N TYR A 477 -17.45 -9.40 -0.53
CA TYR A 477 -16.53 -8.86 0.45
C TYR A 477 -17.31 -8.21 1.58
N GLY A 478 -16.74 -8.26 2.79
CA GLY A 478 -17.33 -7.66 3.98
C GLY A 478 -16.28 -7.00 4.86
N GLU A 479 -16.70 -5.98 5.60
CA GLU A 479 -15.88 -5.24 6.54
C GLU A 479 -16.71 -4.92 7.77
N PHE A 480 -16.23 -5.29 8.95
CA PHE A 480 -16.95 -5.06 10.20
C PHE A 480 -16.74 -3.63 10.72
N PRO A 481 -17.71 -3.07 11.46
CA PRO A 481 -17.56 -1.76 12.08
C PRO A 481 -16.49 -1.80 13.19
N GLU A 482 -15.75 -0.72 13.32
CA GLU A 482 -14.76 -0.50 14.37
C GLU A 482 -15.42 -0.11 15.69
N PHE A 483 -14.64 -0.11 16.80
CA PHE A 483 -15.15 0.28 18.13
C PHE A 483 -15.75 1.67 18.15
N MET A 484 -15.12 2.63 17.48
CA MET A 484 -15.63 4.00 17.41
C MET A 484 -16.99 4.11 16.71
N HIS A 485 -17.26 3.27 15.71
CA HIS A 485 -18.56 3.23 15.03
C HIS A 485 -19.66 2.66 15.93
N LEU A 486 -19.29 1.76 16.86
CA LEU A 486 -20.24 1.10 17.77
C LEU A 486 -20.43 1.86 19.10
N TYR A 487 -19.36 2.47 19.64
CA TYR A 487 -19.32 2.96 21.02
C TYR A 487 -18.79 4.39 21.16
N GLY A 488 -18.22 5.02 20.11
CA GLY A 488 -17.79 6.42 20.12
C GLY A 488 -18.98 7.39 20.28
N SER A 489 -18.72 8.68 20.36
CA SER A 489 -19.72 9.75 20.55
C SER A 489 -20.84 9.74 19.50
N ARG A 490 -20.58 9.24 18.32
CA ARG A 490 -21.55 9.04 17.23
C ARG A 490 -21.86 7.56 16.97
N GLY A 491 -21.52 6.69 17.90
CA GLY A 491 -21.64 5.25 17.75
C GLY A 491 -23.08 4.76 17.85
N THR A 492 -23.33 3.59 17.22
CA THR A 492 -24.59 2.86 17.29
C THR A 492 -24.31 1.36 17.40
N GLN A 493 -24.86 0.70 18.44
CA GLN A 493 -24.52 -0.70 18.76
C GLN A 493 -25.06 -1.74 17.76
N ASN A 494 -26.09 -1.43 16.99
CA ASN A 494 -26.76 -2.36 16.08
C ASN A 494 -26.21 -2.30 14.63
N LEU A 495 -24.96 -1.88 14.46
CA LEU A 495 -24.34 -1.84 13.14
C LEU A 495 -24.00 -3.25 12.64
N ARG A 496 -24.06 -3.40 11.32
CA ARG A 496 -23.70 -4.62 10.60
C ARG A 496 -22.47 -4.39 9.73
N ALA A 497 -21.88 -5.47 9.24
CA ALA A 497 -20.79 -5.40 8.28
C ALA A 497 -21.21 -4.66 7.00
N GLU A 498 -20.35 -3.78 6.53
CA GLU A 498 -20.42 -3.24 5.17
C GLU A 498 -20.20 -4.35 4.16
N ARG A 499 -20.83 -4.29 2.99
CA ARG A 499 -20.78 -5.32 1.96
C ARG A 499 -20.44 -4.74 0.61
N ALA A 500 -19.68 -5.48 -0.17
CA ALA A 500 -19.42 -5.17 -1.57
C ALA A 500 -19.45 -6.42 -2.43
N THR A 501 -19.93 -6.29 -3.68
CA THR A 501 -19.80 -7.31 -4.73
C THR A 501 -18.97 -6.72 -5.85
N HIS A 502 -17.91 -7.43 -6.26
CA HIS A 502 -17.02 -7.01 -7.32
C HIS A 502 -17.20 -7.87 -8.58
N TYR A 503 -17.17 -7.21 -9.72
CA TYR A 503 -17.08 -7.78 -11.04
C TYR A 503 -15.91 -7.13 -11.76
N ASN A 504 -14.93 -7.92 -12.18
CA ASN A 504 -13.72 -7.43 -12.83
C ASN A 504 -13.46 -8.21 -14.11
N VAL A 505 -13.01 -7.51 -15.14
CA VAL A 505 -12.44 -8.10 -16.36
C VAL A 505 -11.13 -7.41 -16.67
N SER A 506 -10.12 -8.17 -17.05
CA SER A 506 -8.85 -7.57 -17.49
C SER A 506 -8.26 -8.30 -18.69
N ILE A 507 -7.58 -7.55 -19.54
CA ILE A 507 -6.79 -8.04 -20.66
C ILE A 507 -5.37 -7.53 -20.48
N GLU A 508 -4.44 -8.45 -20.34
CA GLU A 508 -3.01 -8.20 -20.25
C GLU A 508 -2.33 -8.60 -21.55
N GLN A 509 -1.56 -7.70 -22.11
CA GLN A 509 -0.74 -7.93 -23.28
C GLN A 509 0.72 -7.59 -23.01
N LEU A 510 1.62 -8.57 -23.19
CA LEU A 510 3.06 -8.33 -23.18
C LEU A 510 3.55 -7.95 -24.57
N ILE A 511 4.34 -6.88 -24.66
CA ILE A 511 5.02 -6.42 -25.87
C ILE A 511 6.53 -6.63 -25.67
N GLY A 512 7.06 -7.64 -26.33
CA GLY A 512 8.40 -8.12 -26.06
C GLY A 512 8.53 -8.58 -24.59
N SER A 513 9.74 -8.53 -24.03
CA SER A 513 10.00 -8.98 -22.64
C SER A 513 9.77 -7.90 -21.57
N ASN A 514 9.70 -6.64 -21.96
CA ASN A 514 9.90 -5.53 -21.03
C ASN A 514 8.71 -4.55 -20.92
N THR A 515 7.66 -4.74 -21.71
CA THR A 515 6.51 -3.83 -21.73
C THR A 515 5.22 -4.61 -21.58
N ARG A 516 4.36 -4.14 -20.67
CA ARG A 516 3.04 -4.69 -20.38
C ARG A 516 1.98 -3.62 -20.61
N ILE A 517 0.94 -3.97 -21.36
CA ILE A 517 -0.31 -3.22 -21.41
C ILE A 517 -1.33 -4.00 -20.60
N LEU A 518 -2.07 -3.30 -19.76
CA LEU A 518 -3.18 -3.87 -18.99
C LEU A 518 -4.39 -2.95 -19.15
N ILE A 519 -5.50 -3.54 -19.57
CA ILE A 519 -6.81 -2.89 -19.70
C ILE A 519 -7.74 -3.60 -18.72
N GLU A 520 -8.41 -2.85 -17.87
CA GLU A 520 -9.33 -3.37 -16.87
C GLU A 520 -10.67 -2.65 -16.94
N GLY A 521 -11.76 -3.42 -16.79
CA GLY A 521 -13.09 -2.92 -16.53
C GLY A 521 -13.61 -3.46 -15.20
N TYR A 522 -14.35 -2.65 -14.46
CA TYR A 522 -14.88 -3.07 -13.16
C TYR A 522 -16.26 -2.48 -12.87
N ASP A 523 -17.02 -3.24 -12.08
CA ASP A 523 -18.25 -2.82 -11.40
C ASP A 523 -18.17 -3.29 -9.95
N ARG A 524 -18.33 -2.37 -9.01
CA ARG A 524 -18.47 -2.65 -7.58
C ARG A 524 -19.82 -2.16 -7.10
N GLU A 525 -20.61 -3.07 -6.57
CA GLU A 525 -21.87 -2.76 -5.90
C GLU A 525 -21.68 -2.75 -4.38
N ASP A 526 -22.01 -1.64 -3.75
CA ASP A 526 -21.86 -1.41 -2.32
C ASP A 526 -23.23 -1.46 -1.62
N LYS A 527 -23.30 -2.15 -0.46
CA LYS A 527 -24.52 -2.27 0.36
C LYS A 527 -24.17 -2.12 1.84
N SER A 528 -25.12 -1.62 2.60
CA SER A 528 -25.01 -1.47 4.07
C SER A 528 -23.78 -0.67 4.50
N LEU A 529 -23.35 0.33 3.71
CA LEU A 529 -22.24 1.19 4.09
C LEU A 529 -22.61 2.04 5.30
N LEU A 530 -21.62 2.28 6.15
CA LEU A 530 -21.75 3.13 7.32
C LEU A 530 -21.85 4.60 6.90
N PHE A 531 -22.80 5.29 7.48
CA PHE A 531 -23.02 6.71 7.25
C PHE A 531 -23.47 7.40 8.53
N SER A 532 -22.82 8.51 8.84
CA SER A 532 -23.26 9.46 9.90
C SER A 532 -23.22 10.86 9.33
N MET A 533 -24.00 11.74 9.91
CA MET A 533 -24.05 13.12 9.47
C MET A 533 -24.30 14.06 10.65
N ASN A 534 -23.57 15.17 10.66
CA ASN A 534 -23.77 16.29 11.56
C ASN A 534 -23.36 17.54 10.79
N ASP A 535 -24.20 17.94 9.83
CA ASP A 535 -23.88 19.07 8.96
C ASP A 535 -25.11 19.65 8.31
N PHE A 536 -24.97 20.87 7.76
CA PHE A 536 -25.97 21.49 6.94
C PHE A 536 -25.99 20.91 5.53
N LEU A 537 -27.17 20.59 5.04
CA LEU A 537 -27.41 20.21 3.66
C LEU A 537 -28.32 21.21 2.97
N ARG A 538 -28.11 21.37 1.66
CA ARG A 538 -29.07 22.04 0.78
C ARG A 538 -29.75 21.00 -0.11
N ARG A 539 -31.09 21.03 -0.09
CA ARG A 539 -31.91 20.18 -0.95
C ARG A 539 -33.08 21.01 -1.46
N ASP A 540 -33.32 20.98 -2.77
CA ASP A 540 -34.42 21.74 -3.42
C ASP A 540 -34.44 23.22 -3.02
N GLY A 541 -33.27 23.83 -2.86
CA GLY A 541 -33.13 25.25 -2.46
C GLY A 541 -33.23 25.53 -0.95
N VAL A 542 -33.58 24.54 -0.14
CA VAL A 542 -33.74 24.70 1.33
C VAL A 542 -32.51 24.15 2.04
N GLN A 543 -31.94 24.94 2.97
CA GLN A 543 -30.86 24.50 3.87
C GLN A 543 -31.49 23.89 5.12
N THR A 544 -31.04 22.69 5.48
CA THR A 544 -31.50 21.96 6.67
C THR A 544 -30.29 21.40 7.41
N PHE A 545 -30.27 21.53 8.72
CA PHE A 545 -29.30 20.85 9.57
C PHE A 545 -29.75 19.40 9.76
N ILE A 546 -28.82 18.45 9.49
CA ILE A 546 -29.07 17.02 9.63
C ILE A 546 -28.06 16.44 10.60
N ASP A 547 -28.58 15.79 11.64
CA ASP A 547 -27.78 15.10 12.65
C ASP A 547 -28.29 13.70 12.90
N PHE A 548 -27.42 12.71 12.68
CA PHE A 548 -27.69 11.33 13.05
C PHE A 548 -26.39 10.55 13.27
N PRO A 549 -26.37 9.57 14.20
CA PRO A 549 -25.22 8.73 14.47
C PRO A 549 -24.97 7.75 13.32
N PHE A 550 -23.91 6.94 13.42
CA PHE A 550 -23.61 5.91 12.42
C PHE A 550 -24.75 4.92 12.24
N ARG A 551 -25.05 4.60 10.99
CA ARG A 551 -26.04 3.60 10.57
C ARG A 551 -25.65 2.99 9.21
N ASN A 552 -26.09 1.77 8.94
CA ASN A 552 -25.89 1.08 7.66
C ASN A 552 -26.95 1.51 6.63
N SER A 553 -26.91 2.75 6.19
CA SER A 553 -27.95 3.32 5.34
C SER A 553 -27.52 3.66 3.91
N LEU A 554 -26.21 3.62 3.60
CA LEU A 554 -25.77 3.88 2.24
C LEU A 554 -25.69 2.59 1.42
N LYS A 555 -26.11 2.70 0.16
CA LYS A 555 -25.87 1.75 -0.91
C LYS A 555 -25.47 2.49 -2.18
N GLY A 556 -24.81 1.81 -3.10
CA GLY A 556 -24.42 2.45 -4.35
C GLY A 556 -23.52 1.60 -5.22
N TYR A 557 -22.79 2.26 -6.10
CA TYR A 557 -21.86 1.59 -7.00
C TYR A 557 -20.63 2.46 -7.32
N ALA A 558 -19.57 1.78 -7.77
CA ALA A 558 -18.42 2.37 -8.45
C ALA A 558 -18.12 1.58 -9.71
N ARG A 559 -18.14 2.24 -10.87
CA ARG A 559 -17.94 1.64 -12.19
C ARG A 559 -16.89 2.39 -12.96
N GLY A 560 -16.09 1.67 -13.71
CA GLY A 560 -15.06 2.33 -14.49
C GLY A 560 -14.19 1.40 -15.31
N PHE A 561 -13.18 2.01 -15.91
CA PHE A 561 -12.14 1.29 -16.63
C PHE A 561 -10.77 1.94 -16.39
N GLU A 562 -9.74 1.14 -16.54
CA GLU A 562 -8.34 1.51 -16.34
C GLU A 562 -7.51 1.03 -17.52
N LEU A 563 -6.57 1.86 -17.93
CA LEU A 563 -5.57 1.53 -18.96
C LEU A 563 -4.19 1.81 -18.37
N SER A 564 -3.31 0.84 -18.42
CA SER A 564 -1.93 1.04 -17.99
C SER A 564 -0.92 0.46 -18.97
N LEU A 565 0.10 1.25 -19.25
CA LEU A 565 1.29 0.86 -20.00
C LEU A 565 2.46 0.88 -19.00
N HIS A 566 3.10 -0.26 -18.78
CA HIS A 566 4.21 -0.37 -17.85
C HIS A 566 5.43 -0.96 -18.55
N ARG A 567 6.55 -0.26 -18.46
CA ARG A 567 7.85 -0.70 -19.00
C ARG A 567 8.85 -0.87 -17.87
N ARG A 568 9.38 -2.08 -17.75
CA ARG A 568 10.51 -2.42 -16.88
C ARG A 568 11.69 -2.82 -17.77
N SER A 569 12.75 -2.03 -17.77
CA SER A 569 13.93 -2.31 -18.59
C SER A 569 15.21 -2.11 -17.78
N ALA A 570 16.16 -3.02 -17.94
CA ALA A 570 17.52 -2.84 -17.43
C ALA A 570 18.27 -1.74 -18.20
N ASN A 571 17.81 -1.44 -19.46
CA ASN A 571 18.48 -0.54 -20.39
C ASN A 571 17.96 0.86 -20.29
N ARG A 572 18.19 1.72 -19.52
CA ARG A 572 17.95 3.17 -19.52
C ARG A 572 16.52 3.63 -19.17
N LEU A 573 15.46 3.17 -19.82
CA LEU A 573 14.11 3.71 -19.63
C LEU A 573 13.20 2.72 -18.87
N THR A 574 12.74 3.12 -17.71
CA THR A 574 11.71 2.44 -16.92
C THR A 574 10.59 3.43 -16.63
N GLY A 575 9.34 2.99 -16.64
CA GLY A 575 8.24 3.87 -16.30
C GLY A 575 6.88 3.27 -16.61
N TRP A 576 5.84 4.04 -16.36
CA TRP A 576 4.46 3.71 -16.71
C TRP A 576 3.64 4.94 -17.03
N LEU A 577 2.56 4.70 -17.74
CA LEU A 577 1.47 5.64 -17.97
C LEU A 577 0.18 4.91 -17.61
N ALA A 578 -0.60 5.48 -16.72
CA ALA A 578 -1.89 4.95 -16.30
C ALA A 578 -2.98 6.02 -16.48
N TYR A 579 -4.14 5.59 -16.96
CA TYR A 579 -5.35 6.38 -17.02
C TYR A 579 -6.49 5.60 -16.39
N SER A 580 -7.31 6.27 -15.58
CA SER A 580 -8.52 5.69 -14.99
C SER A 580 -9.72 6.60 -15.16
N TYR A 581 -10.85 5.99 -15.48
CA TYR A 581 -12.18 6.61 -15.40
C TYR A 581 -13.00 5.90 -14.34
N THR A 582 -13.52 6.65 -13.37
CA THR A 582 -14.34 6.14 -12.27
C THR A 582 -15.61 6.96 -12.14
N LYS A 583 -16.76 6.28 -12.05
CA LYS A 583 -18.05 6.90 -11.77
C LYS A 583 -18.67 6.24 -10.55
N THR A 584 -19.04 7.05 -9.56
CA THR A 584 -19.70 6.58 -8.34
C THR A 584 -21.10 7.14 -8.22
N ARG A 585 -21.96 6.45 -7.48
CA ARG A 585 -23.24 6.95 -7.00
C ARG A 585 -23.61 6.29 -5.69
N LEU A 586 -24.05 7.10 -4.74
CA LEU A 586 -24.51 6.67 -3.44
C LEU A 586 -25.96 7.13 -3.22
N ILE A 587 -26.70 6.34 -2.46
CA ILE A 587 -28.08 6.61 -2.06
C ILE A 587 -28.16 6.29 -0.57
N ASP A 588 -28.62 7.26 0.22
CA ASP A 588 -28.98 7.03 1.62
C ASP A 588 -30.45 6.59 1.70
N ASP A 589 -30.71 5.36 2.14
CA ASP A 589 -32.05 4.78 2.17
C ASP A 589 -32.97 5.46 3.19
N VAL A 590 -32.42 6.17 4.19
CA VAL A 590 -33.21 6.84 5.23
C VAL A 590 -33.64 8.25 4.82
N THR A 591 -32.70 9.04 4.30
CA THR A 591 -32.99 10.43 3.88
C THR A 591 -33.43 10.53 2.42
N GLY A 592 -33.22 9.46 1.63
CA GLY A 592 -33.42 9.47 0.18
C GLY A 592 -32.42 10.31 -0.60
N LEU A 593 -31.35 10.80 0.05
CA LEU A 593 -30.30 11.58 -0.60
C LEU A 593 -29.58 10.75 -1.65
N ARG A 594 -29.32 11.37 -2.81
CA ARG A 594 -28.58 10.77 -3.92
C ARG A 594 -27.42 11.68 -4.29
N PHE A 595 -26.20 11.19 -4.12
CA PHE A 595 -24.99 11.97 -4.39
C PHE A 595 -23.88 11.09 -4.93
N VAL A 596 -22.83 11.68 -5.48
CA VAL A 596 -21.60 10.98 -5.83
C VAL A 596 -20.76 10.80 -4.56
N SER A 597 -19.91 9.79 -4.52
CA SER A 597 -18.98 9.62 -3.39
C SER A 597 -18.15 10.89 -3.17
N ASP A 598 -17.81 11.21 -1.92
CA ASP A 598 -16.88 12.29 -1.57
C ASP A 598 -15.52 12.14 -2.27
N TYR A 599 -15.23 10.94 -2.76
CA TYR A 599 -14.01 10.53 -3.46
C TYR A 599 -14.20 10.28 -4.97
N ASP A 600 -15.30 10.81 -5.58
CA ASP A 600 -15.58 10.66 -7.02
C ASP A 600 -14.65 11.53 -7.87
N GLN A 601 -13.44 11.06 -8.12
CA GLN A 601 -12.54 11.67 -9.08
C GLN A 601 -12.69 10.98 -10.45
N ARG A 602 -13.36 11.64 -11.39
CA ARG A 602 -13.79 11.05 -12.67
C ARG A 602 -12.65 10.59 -13.55
N HIS A 603 -11.62 11.39 -13.68
CA HIS A 603 -10.48 11.14 -14.55
C HIS A 603 -9.21 11.30 -13.76
N THR A 604 -8.36 10.28 -13.79
CA THR A 604 -7.01 10.35 -13.23
C THR A 604 -5.99 9.89 -14.26
N ILE A 605 -4.85 10.56 -14.29
CA ILE A 605 -3.68 10.16 -15.08
C ILE A 605 -2.48 10.14 -14.14
N SER A 606 -1.71 9.07 -14.20
CA SER A 606 -0.41 8.97 -13.53
C SER A 606 0.64 8.55 -14.55
N ALA A 607 1.69 9.34 -14.68
CA ALA A 607 2.84 9.04 -15.52
C ALA A 607 4.10 9.10 -14.68
N TYR A 608 4.95 8.10 -14.81
CA TYR A 608 6.27 8.06 -14.22
C TYR A 608 7.28 7.62 -15.27
N GLY A 609 8.40 8.31 -15.33
CA GLY A 609 9.52 7.94 -16.19
C GLY A 609 10.83 8.12 -15.47
N SER A 610 11.72 7.14 -15.58
CA SER A 610 13.08 7.17 -15.07
C SER A 610 14.05 6.81 -16.20
N TYR A 611 14.98 7.69 -16.47
CA TYR A 611 15.95 7.53 -17.54
C TYR A 611 17.38 7.61 -17.00
N ARG A 612 18.12 6.52 -17.19
CA ARG A 612 19.53 6.45 -16.82
C ARG A 612 20.40 7.05 -17.92
N LEU A 613 20.82 8.30 -17.71
CA LEU A 613 21.70 9.00 -18.65
C LEU A 613 23.09 8.37 -18.71
N THR A 614 23.66 8.06 -17.54
CA THR A 614 24.93 7.34 -17.39
C THR A 614 24.77 6.23 -16.33
N ASN A 615 25.78 5.41 -16.14
CA ASN A 615 25.77 4.38 -15.07
C ASN A 615 25.68 4.96 -13.66
N THR A 616 25.89 6.26 -13.52
CA THR A 616 25.92 6.96 -12.24
C THR A 616 24.94 8.12 -12.14
N PHE A 617 24.27 8.50 -13.24
CA PHE A 617 23.35 9.63 -13.26
C PHE A 617 22.00 9.23 -13.84
N ASN A 618 20.95 9.47 -13.04
CA ASN A 618 19.58 9.16 -13.39
C ASN A 618 18.69 10.39 -13.27
N LEU A 619 17.80 10.56 -14.25
CA LEU A 619 16.72 11.54 -14.22
C LEU A 619 15.38 10.79 -14.13
N SER A 620 14.47 11.29 -13.32
CA SER A 620 13.11 10.76 -13.28
C SER A 620 12.10 11.90 -13.11
N GLY A 621 10.89 11.64 -13.56
CA GLY A 621 9.77 12.54 -13.40
C GLY A 621 8.50 11.78 -13.13
N GLN A 622 7.63 12.35 -12.32
CA GLN A 622 6.29 11.85 -12.01
C GLN A 622 5.28 12.96 -12.25
N TRP A 623 4.31 12.69 -13.11
CA TRP A 623 3.19 13.59 -13.32
C TRP A 623 1.89 12.91 -12.88
N ARG A 624 1.10 13.64 -12.09
CA ARG A 624 -0.22 13.23 -11.63
C ARG A 624 -1.24 14.28 -12.05
N TYR A 625 -2.34 13.82 -12.61
CA TYR A 625 -3.48 14.63 -12.98
C TYR A 625 -4.75 13.98 -12.41
N GLY A 626 -5.65 14.80 -11.89
CA GLY A 626 -6.96 14.38 -11.43
C GLY A 626 -8.02 15.43 -11.70
N SER A 627 -9.17 15.02 -12.23
CA SER A 627 -10.34 15.92 -12.26
C SER A 627 -10.73 16.30 -10.83
N GLY A 628 -11.34 17.48 -10.65
CA GLY A 628 -11.67 17.99 -9.33
C GLY A 628 -12.47 17.01 -8.47
N MET A 629 -12.09 16.87 -7.19
CA MET A 629 -12.85 16.13 -6.20
C MET A 629 -14.17 16.86 -5.89
N PRO A 630 -15.26 16.13 -5.56
CA PRO A 630 -16.50 16.73 -5.11
C PRO A 630 -16.32 17.48 -3.79
N MET A 631 -17.09 18.54 -3.64
CA MET A 631 -17.17 19.31 -2.39
C MET A 631 -18.55 19.93 -2.21
N ILE A 632 -18.89 20.30 -0.99
CA ILE A 632 -20.05 21.12 -0.71
C ILE A 632 -19.66 22.59 -0.90
N GLY A 633 -20.36 23.30 -1.80
CA GLY A 633 -20.22 24.75 -1.94
C GLY A 633 -20.82 25.44 -0.72
N SER A 634 -20.08 26.32 -0.07
CA SER A 634 -20.53 27.06 1.10
C SER A 634 -19.97 28.49 1.13
N SER A 635 -20.64 29.36 1.83
CA SER A 635 -20.15 30.71 2.16
C SER A 635 -20.47 31.08 3.60
N ASN A 636 -19.62 31.93 4.21
CA ASN A 636 -19.94 32.64 5.45
C ASN A 636 -20.34 34.08 5.09
N ASP A 637 -21.39 34.58 5.67
CA ASP A 637 -21.74 36.00 5.58
C ASP A 637 -21.06 36.83 6.69
N LEU A 638 -21.26 38.16 6.63
CA LEU A 638 -20.69 39.09 7.59
C LEU A 638 -21.16 38.87 9.05
N ASN A 639 -22.22 38.10 9.24
CA ASN A 639 -22.77 37.74 10.56
C ASN A 639 -22.29 36.36 11.03
N HIS A 640 -21.29 35.78 10.39
CA HIS A 640 -20.79 34.41 10.62
C HIS A 640 -21.84 33.30 10.42
N GLN A 641 -22.91 33.60 9.67
CA GLN A 641 -23.86 32.56 9.30
C GLN A 641 -23.32 31.71 8.16
N PHE A 642 -23.23 30.40 8.42
CA PHE A 642 -22.81 29.45 7.45
C PHE A 642 -23.94 29.08 6.49
N THR A 643 -23.77 29.35 5.21
CA THR A 643 -24.75 29.02 4.18
C THR A 643 -24.19 27.97 3.21
N VAL A 644 -24.93 26.87 3.06
CA VAL A 644 -24.62 25.85 2.04
C VAL A 644 -25.28 26.26 0.73
N LEU A 645 -24.47 26.58 -0.27
CA LEU A 645 -24.92 27.11 -1.57
C LEU A 645 -25.32 26.02 -2.56
N SER A 646 -24.90 24.78 -2.36
CA SER A 646 -25.10 23.68 -3.32
C SER A 646 -25.56 22.40 -2.63
N GLU A 647 -26.14 21.49 -3.41
CA GLU A 647 -26.39 20.11 -2.95
C GLU A 647 -25.08 19.37 -2.68
N ARG A 648 -25.15 18.32 -1.81
CA ARG A 648 -23.99 17.51 -1.46
C ARG A 648 -23.24 17.02 -2.70
N ASN A 649 -21.94 17.29 -2.76
CA ASN A 649 -21.03 16.81 -3.79
C ASN A 649 -21.38 17.23 -5.24
N SER A 650 -22.17 18.28 -5.41
CA SER A 650 -22.54 18.82 -6.73
C SER A 650 -21.48 19.76 -7.31
N VAL A 651 -20.69 20.41 -6.48
CA VAL A 651 -19.58 21.29 -6.85
C VAL A 651 -18.27 20.49 -6.82
N ARG A 652 -17.31 20.90 -7.61
CA ARG A 652 -15.99 20.25 -7.66
C ARG A 652 -14.88 21.25 -7.43
N LEU A 653 -13.84 20.80 -6.73
CA LEU A 653 -12.55 21.51 -6.66
C LEU A 653 -11.96 21.70 -8.07
N PRO A 654 -11.05 22.67 -8.26
CA PRO A 654 -10.24 22.75 -9.48
C PRO A 654 -9.49 21.46 -9.75
N VAL A 655 -9.13 21.24 -11.01
CA VAL A 655 -8.35 20.07 -11.40
C VAL A 655 -7.00 20.07 -10.69
N TYR A 656 -6.61 18.92 -10.18
CA TYR A 656 -5.30 18.67 -9.61
C TYR A 656 -4.30 18.35 -10.72
N SER A 657 -3.14 18.98 -10.72
CA SER A 657 -2.03 18.61 -11.61
C SER A 657 -0.70 18.93 -10.94
N ARG A 658 0.16 17.92 -10.83
CA ARG A 658 1.46 18.07 -10.19
C ARG A 658 2.52 17.29 -10.97
N LEU A 659 3.62 17.96 -11.27
CA LEU A 659 4.83 17.38 -11.85
C LEU A 659 5.95 17.44 -10.83
N ASP A 660 6.53 16.30 -10.50
CA ASP A 660 7.72 16.18 -9.66
C ASP A 660 8.90 15.72 -10.53
N LEU A 661 10.03 16.38 -10.43
CA LEU A 661 11.26 16.06 -11.16
C LEU A 661 12.36 15.66 -10.18
N ARG A 662 13.16 14.66 -10.54
CA ARG A 662 14.25 14.19 -9.70
C ARG A 662 15.51 13.92 -10.53
N ALA A 663 16.64 14.33 -10.02
CA ALA A 663 17.96 14.00 -10.52
C ALA A 663 18.77 13.29 -9.44
N SER A 664 19.48 12.23 -9.76
CA SER A 664 20.34 11.54 -8.80
C SER A 664 21.69 11.19 -9.39
N LYS A 665 22.73 11.38 -8.59
CA LYS A 665 24.12 11.06 -8.93
C LYS A 665 24.71 10.12 -7.91
N ALA A 666 25.18 8.95 -8.35
CA ALA A 666 25.85 7.96 -7.53
C ALA A 666 27.37 8.04 -7.69
N PHE A 667 28.09 7.96 -6.57
CA PHE A 667 29.53 7.87 -6.47
C PHE A 667 29.87 6.52 -5.85
N TYR A 668 30.63 5.69 -6.58
CA TYR A 668 31.00 4.36 -6.14
C TYR A 668 32.40 4.34 -5.56
N PHE A 669 32.54 3.79 -4.38
CA PHE A 669 33.80 3.49 -3.70
C PHE A 669 34.01 1.97 -3.63
N LYS A 670 35.15 1.52 -3.16
CA LYS A 670 35.48 0.07 -3.14
C LYS A 670 34.41 -0.81 -2.45
N ARG A 671 33.77 -0.31 -1.38
CA ARG A 671 32.81 -1.07 -0.58
C ARG A 671 31.52 -0.29 -0.30
N SER A 672 31.40 0.92 -0.80
CA SER A 672 30.28 1.81 -0.48
C SER A 672 29.84 2.61 -1.69
N LYS A 673 28.65 3.16 -1.59
CA LYS A 673 28.03 4.01 -2.61
C LYS A 673 27.41 5.22 -1.92
N LEU A 674 27.77 6.40 -2.35
CA LEU A 674 27.15 7.66 -1.98
C LEU A 674 26.22 8.11 -3.11
N THR A 675 24.99 8.43 -2.82
CA THR A 675 24.04 8.99 -3.79
C THR A 675 23.58 10.35 -3.31
N ILE A 676 23.71 11.35 -4.16
CA ILE A 676 23.14 12.69 -3.97
C ILE A 676 21.90 12.78 -4.87
N LEU A 677 20.81 13.27 -4.31
CA LEU A 677 19.54 13.42 -4.99
C LEU A 677 19.09 14.88 -4.88
N GLY A 678 18.61 15.42 -5.99
CA GLY A 678 17.88 16.68 -6.04
C GLY A 678 16.46 16.40 -6.53
N GLU A 679 15.49 17.02 -5.92
CA GLU A 679 14.08 16.89 -6.28
C GLU A 679 13.42 18.26 -6.37
N LEU A 680 12.56 18.44 -7.35
CA LEU A 680 11.73 19.62 -7.53
C LEU A 680 10.28 19.17 -7.50
N ILE A 681 9.62 19.42 -6.38
CA ILE A 681 8.22 19.08 -6.14
C ILE A 681 7.35 20.17 -6.72
N ASN A 682 6.25 19.79 -7.37
CA ASN A 682 5.34 20.69 -8.06
C ASN A 682 6.08 21.64 -9.02
N ALA A 683 6.91 21.08 -9.89
CA ALA A 683 7.77 21.83 -10.83
C ALA A 683 7.00 22.78 -11.76
N LEU A 684 5.70 22.57 -11.95
CA LEU A 684 4.82 23.47 -12.71
C LEU A 684 4.38 24.69 -11.90
N GLY A 685 4.64 24.75 -10.59
CA GLY A 685 4.21 25.83 -9.71
C GLY A 685 2.69 26.00 -9.64
N ARG A 686 1.92 24.95 -9.96
CA ARG A 686 0.46 25.06 -10.02
C ARG A 686 -0.15 25.04 -8.62
N ASP A 687 -1.09 25.95 -8.37
CA ASP A 687 -1.93 25.89 -7.18
C ASP A 687 -2.89 24.70 -7.27
N ASN A 688 -2.70 23.73 -6.40
CA ASN A 688 -3.59 22.61 -6.19
C ASN A 688 -4.34 22.80 -4.85
N PHE A 689 -5.51 22.21 -4.73
CA PHE A 689 -6.40 22.44 -3.60
C PHE A 689 -6.93 21.13 -3.02
N ARG A 690 -7.19 21.14 -1.71
CA ARG A 690 -7.94 20.09 -1.01
C ARG A 690 -9.07 20.70 -0.20
N GLN A 691 -10.12 19.92 0.08
CA GLN A 691 -11.09 20.26 1.08
C GLN A 691 -10.63 19.73 2.45
N ASN A 692 -10.66 20.58 3.45
CA ASN A 692 -10.36 20.26 4.84
C ASN A 692 -11.55 20.73 5.71
N GLY A 693 -12.42 19.79 6.05
CA GLY A 693 -13.71 20.16 6.65
C GLY A 693 -14.49 21.11 5.74
N ARG A 694 -14.76 22.33 6.22
CA ARG A 694 -15.46 23.40 5.49
C ARG A 694 -14.52 24.38 4.77
N ARG A 695 -13.18 24.22 4.92
CA ARG A 695 -12.17 25.07 4.29
C ARG A 695 -11.61 24.42 3.03
N VAL A 696 -11.06 25.25 2.17
CA VAL A 696 -10.29 24.80 1.00
C VAL A 696 -8.88 25.29 1.18
N ASP A 697 -7.95 24.35 1.38
CA ASP A 697 -6.54 24.63 1.62
C ASP A 697 -5.74 24.46 0.32
N LYS A 698 -4.71 25.28 0.15
CA LYS A 698 -3.70 25.08 -0.89
C LYS A 698 -2.77 23.94 -0.50
N LEU A 699 -2.40 23.13 -1.48
CA LEU A 699 -1.41 22.08 -1.37
C LEU A 699 0.02 22.62 -1.56
N LEU A 700 1.02 21.72 -1.61
CA LEU A 700 2.42 22.09 -1.69
C LEU A 700 2.72 23.00 -2.89
N PRO A 701 3.36 24.13 -2.68
CA PRO A 701 3.88 24.98 -3.76
C PRO A 701 5.07 24.30 -4.47
N LEU A 702 5.69 24.99 -5.40
CA LEU A 702 6.99 24.58 -5.93
C LEU A 702 8.00 24.53 -4.78
N LEU A 703 8.56 23.33 -4.53
CA LEU A 703 9.47 23.09 -3.41
C LEU A 703 10.69 22.31 -3.88
N PRO A 704 11.89 22.93 -3.88
CA PRO A 704 13.13 22.21 -4.09
C PRO A 704 13.52 21.42 -2.83
N SER A 705 14.03 20.22 -3.04
CA SER A 705 14.53 19.35 -1.98
C SER A 705 15.86 18.70 -2.38
N ILE A 706 16.68 18.43 -1.39
CA ILE A 706 17.95 17.72 -1.56
C ILE A 706 18.04 16.60 -0.55
N GLY A 707 18.61 15.47 -0.96
CA GLY A 707 18.84 14.33 -0.10
C GLY A 707 20.16 13.64 -0.40
N ILE A 708 20.60 12.89 0.58
CA ILE A 708 21.82 12.10 0.50
C ILE A 708 21.57 10.70 1.02
N SER A 709 22.14 9.68 0.38
CA SER A 709 22.13 8.33 0.93
C SER A 709 23.50 7.68 0.78
N PHE A 710 23.90 6.96 1.82
CA PHE A 710 25.15 6.22 1.90
C PHE A 710 24.84 4.75 2.14
N GLU A 711 25.37 3.89 1.25
CA GLU A 711 25.17 2.44 1.26
C GLU A 711 26.54 1.71 1.34
N PHE A 712 26.66 0.63 2.15
CA PHE A 712 27.90 -0.13 2.30
C PHE A 712 27.67 -1.64 2.52
#